data_a3f5722e53a21ddb956e3093ebce8df4
#
_entry.id   a3f5722e53a21ddb956e3093ebce8df4
#
_cell.length_a   1.000
_cell.length_b   1.000
_cell.length_c   1.000
_cell.angle_alpha   90.00
_cell.angle_beta   90.00
_cell.angle_gamma   90.00
#
_symmetry.space_group_name_H-M   'P 1'
#
loop_
_entity.id
_entity.type
_entity.pdbx_description
1 polymer ?
#
loop_
_entity_poly.entity_id
_entity_poly.type
_entity_poly.pdbx_seq_one_letter_code
_entity_poly.pdbx_strand_id
1 'polypeptide(L)'
;MKKSKGAMRVIVRCAVVVLAVATAGAAIALESELLFDGGSTNVWSTARDAARLTREFAVSELTQTDTPTALRWRFVPNPGTAFNDIFLTCRIARRFDALRVYVKNEGAAFELAMKARDARNSEWTAQRVPLAAAGEWQWVEFPWPEWRVAPWSKDADGVFDLPITSLALIAFNVKTGQTYALRVAAIETVSANRPTARVSDFQVPTKIKAGEPFDVAFAFTLDRPVSEEEACLVFRRGNQEVGRAPLTLPRALKQVGVGEAVRVATTVSTPLYAMGGEQAVALHLGDARICLDGSAADDAVAAVTVVPRRPGRCNARVKPHNGVPTLFINGKPHNGMAWATYHPSSAVFRDFTRAGITLYTFSATPTESGYGLARTAWTAPDTYDFSQLDERAMMLLAENPDAYFFPRLYLHAPRWWSERHPDDIVLMDPGDGRYVPFIHSGGKFAPSWASEQWRRDTIEGLRRLIKHVEASPYADRVIGYHLASGTTEEWMMWGGNERHWVDFSPVNTRRFRDWLRAKYRKDAALREAWQDPAVSFDTAVIPPRAQREHAEIGSLRDPAKEQAVIDFYLYNSDLVADTICTFARAVKGFTHRKKVVGAFYGYLLQLCGEQRQQNAGHLALAKVLVSRDIDFLTSPTSYAFRQFGGEGTSHFMSLLGSVTLSGKLWFDENDIRTSLVPGAPGTWGKAADVAGDIVQQEKELANVMVNGTAQWWFDVGSNVYGDPMLMDRIARLVRNASEIQALDRTPADEVAMIVDERSLCWMRVGDKALGAPLLVGQLPALSRIGAPVGHYLASDLPRLRDHKVFFIMTSFAPTEQDRRAIDALKRDGRVLVFVAVPGLYREGRFDESGMEALTGIRLRLDRAAAPYTVNVTGGHPWTKELAGTTYGSGVSNAPICYADDAGAQVLGTLSDGRPGLVVKAGEGWTSVFSTAPLLPARLMRAIVEGAGVHTYIETDDVVWANRQMVAVSVKEGGRRKVRLPRAGCVRDLYSGEYVAQDVAEFETDFA
;
A
#
# COMPACT_ATOMS: atom_id res chain seq x y z
N MET A 1 60.06 0.77 17.51
CA MET A 1 60.62 1.16 16.21
C MET A 1 59.45 1.26 15.24
N LYS A 2 58.89 2.42 15.03
CA LYS A 2 59.06 3.40 13.92
C LYS A 2 58.95 2.75 12.53
N LYS A 3 57.79 3.05 11.86
CA LYS A 3 57.60 3.83 10.62
C LYS A 3 56.18 3.56 10.14
N SER A 4 55.22 4.42 10.18
CA SER A 4 54.88 5.70 9.48
C SER A 4 54.89 5.55 7.97
N LYS A 5 53.76 5.74 7.34
CA LYS A 5 53.45 6.39 6.03
C LYS A 5 52.06 5.94 5.60
N GLY A 6 51.12 6.71 5.19
CA GLY A 6 51.09 8.08 4.75
C GLY A 6 49.78 8.18 3.98
N ALA A 7 48.79 8.87 4.54
CA ALA A 7 47.50 9.06 3.89
C ALA A 7 47.65 10.05 2.73
N MET A 8 47.43 9.58 1.53
CA MET A 8 47.32 10.44 0.34
C MET A 8 45.85 10.87 0.20
N ARG A 9 45.53 12.09 0.67
CA ARG A 9 44.30 12.79 0.38
C ARG A 9 44.31 13.19 -1.10
N VAL A 10 43.54 12.52 -1.92
CA VAL A 10 43.18 13.04 -3.26
C VAL A 10 42.00 13.96 -3.09
N ILE A 11 42.28 15.27 -3.17
CA ILE A 11 41.24 16.30 -3.32
C ILE A 11 40.91 16.35 -4.81
N VAL A 12 39.79 15.70 -5.21
CA VAL A 12 39.22 15.92 -6.52
C VAL A 12 38.37 17.19 -6.43
N ARG A 13 38.88 18.30 -6.93
CA ARG A 13 38.11 19.47 -7.26
C ARG A 13 37.29 19.14 -8.51
N CYS A 14 36.00 18.77 -8.37
CA CYS A 14 35.07 18.84 -9.48
C CYS A 14 34.80 20.31 -9.80
N ALA A 15 35.42 20.81 -10.83
CA ALA A 15 34.97 22.01 -11.51
C ALA A 15 33.71 21.64 -12.27
N VAL A 16 32.54 22.10 -11.80
CA VAL A 16 31.31 22.10 -12.58
C VAL A 16 31.48 23.13 -13.69
N VAL A 17 31.83 22.64 -14.87
CA VAL A 17 31.73 23.45 -16.10
C VAL A 17 30.26 23.46 -16.47
N VAL A 18 29.55 24.53 -16.11
CA VAL A 18 28.24 24.82 -16.67
C VAL A 18 28.46 25.18 -18.13
N LEU A 19 28.23 24.20 -19.01
CA LEU A 19 28.10 24.46 -20.45
C LEU A 19 26.76 25.15 -20.62
N ALA A 20 26.75 26.47 -20.65
CA ALA A 20 25.61 27.23 -21.14
C ALA A 20 25.47 26.96 -22.64
N VAL A 21 24.65 25.98 -23.00
CA VAL A 21 24.12 25.90 -24.34
C VAL A 21 23.10 27.03 -24.46
N ALA A 22 23.54 28.13 -25.03
CA ALA A 22 22.67 29.20 -25.47
C ALA A 22 21.85 28.70 -26.67
N THR A 23 20.75 28.00 -26.39
CA THR A 23 19.64 27.95 -27.33
C THR A 23 19.01 29.34 -27.28
N ALA A 24 19.03 30.06 -28.41
CA ALA A 24 18.29 31.30 -28.58
C ALA A 24 16.78 31.00 -28.53
N GLY A 25 16.28 30.78 -27.30
CA GLY A 25 14.87 30.86 -26.98
C GLY A 25 14.58 32.33 -26.69
N ALA A 26 13.61 32.89 -27.37
CA ALA A 26 13.10 34.23 -27.07
C ALA A 26 12.83 34.29 -25.55
N ALA A 27 13.45 35.23 -24.84
CA ALA A 27 13.18 35.45 -23.42
C ALA A 27 11.68 35.77 -23.29
N ILE A 28 10.92 34.85 -22.68
CA ILE A 28 9.50 35.06 -22.38
C ILE A 28 9.46 36.23 -21.40
N ALA A 29 8.87 37.36 -21.82
CA ALA A 29 8.66 38.48 -20.92
C ALA A 29 7.64 38.04 -19.85
N LEU A 30 8.06 38.01 -18.61
CA LEU A 30 7.18 37.70 -17.47
C LEU A 30 6.48 38.99 -17.06
N GLU A 31 5.14 38.95 -16.97
CA GLU A 31 4.38 40.01 -16.28
C GLU A 31 4.33 39.63 -14.80
N SER A 32 4.72 40.54 -13.91
CA SER A 32 4.59 40.35 -12.46
C SER A 32 3.71 41.43 -11.84
N GLU A 33 2.87 41.01 -10.88
CA GLU A 33 2.08 41.91 -10.04
C GLU A 33 2.61 41.79 -8.60
N LEU A 34 3.10 42.91 -8.08
CA LEU A 34 3.67 42.96 -6.72
C LEU A 34 2.55 42.94 -5.68
N LEU A 35 2.58 41.94 -4.81
CA LEU A 35 1.62 41.73 -3.71
C LEU A 35 2.14 42.27 -2.38
N PHE A 36 3.46 42.26 -2.19
CA PHE A 36 4.16 42.74 -1.00
C PHE A 36 5.54 43.26 -1.37
N ASP A 37 5.90 44.43 -0.87
CA ASP A 37 7.12 45.17 -1.19
C ASP A 37 8.13 45.30 -0.05
N GLY A 38 7.95 44.50 1.01
CA GLY A 38 8.76 44.56 2.23
C GLY A 38 8.40 45.72 3.19
N GLY A 39 7.53 46.64 2.77
CA GLY A 39 7.36 47.97 3.42
C GLY A 39 6.44 47.98 4.64
N SER A 40 5.64 46.99 4.93
CA SER A 40 4.70 47.06 6.07
C SER A 40 4.50 45.71 6.78
N THR A 41 4.65 45.71 8.10
CA THR A 41 4.32 44.55 8.95
C THR A 41 2.82 44.40 9.24
N ASN A 42 2.04 45.48 9.03
CA ASN A 42 0.62 45.55 9.41
C ASN A 42 -0.30 44.67 8.53
N VAL A 43 0.17 44.29 7.33
CA VAL A 43 -0.57 43.36 6.43
C VAL A 43 -0.37 41.90 6.78
N TRP A 44 0.49 41.60 7.75
CA TRP A 44 0.79 40.26 8.22
C TRP A 44 0.13 39.95 9.57
N SER A 45 -0.26 38.71 9.74
CA SER A 45 -0.75 38.19 11.03
C SER A 45 -0.07 36.86 11.37
N THR A 46 0.14 36.66 12.69
CA THR A 46 0.75 35.47 13.26
C THR A 46 -0.27 34.54 13.92
N ALA A 47 -1.53 34.99 14.02
CA ALA A 47 -2.54 34.36 14.83
C ALA A 47 -3.75 33.89 14.04
N ARG A 48 -4.06 32.57 14.16
CA ARG A 48 -5.40 32.06 13.84
C ARG A 48 -6.30 32.01 15.07
N ASP A 49 -5.73 31.81 16.23
CA ASP A 49 -6.41 31.70 17.51
C ASP A 49 -5.36 31.87 18.62
N ALA A 50 -5.39 33.00 19.30
CA ALA A 50 -4.39 33.36 20.33
C ALA A 50 -4.32 32.35 21.51
N ALA A 51 -5.41 31.65 21.84
CA ALA A 51 -5.45 30.66 22.92
C ALA A 51 -4.79 29.32 22.51
N ARG A 52 -4.79 29.01 21.25
CA ARG A 52 -4.21 27.76 20.68
C ARG A 52 -2.73 27.91 20.36
N LEU A 53 -2.33 29.09 19.95
CA LEU A 53 -0.97 29.43 19.50
C LEU A 53 0.09 29.32 20.58
N THR A 54 -0.24 29.63 21.84
CA THR A 54 0.71 29.54 22.94
C THR A 54 1.11 28.15 23.35
N ARG A 55 0.41 27.10 22.82
CA ARG A 55 0.69 25.69 23.12
C ARG A 55 1.25 24.90 21.92
N GLU A 56 0.88 25.26 20.69
CA GLU A 56 1.17 24.45 19.49
C GLU A 56 2.20 25.11 18.56
N PHE A 57 2.35 26.43 18.56
CA PHE A 57 3.23 27.17 17.65
C PHE A 57 4.22 28.07 18.40
N ALA A 58 5.32 28.40 17.73
CA ALA A 58 6.26 29.40 18.22
C ALA A 58 5.64 30.80 18.15
N VAL A 59 6.00 31.64 19.10
CA VAL A 59 5.69 33.07 19.00
C VAL A 59 6.55 33.67 17.90
N SER A 60 5.91 34.23 16.87
CA SER A 60 6.58 34.91 15.77
C SER A 60 6.81 36.40 16.07
N GLU A 61 8.05 36.83 15.91
CA GLU A 61 8.42 38.25 15.94
C GLU A 61 8.50 38.75 14.49
N LEU A 62 7.70 39.78 14.16
CA LEU A 62 7.71 40.43 12.86
C LEU A 62 8.27 41.84 13.01
N THR A 63 9.38 42.12 12.34
CA THR A 63 10.04 43.44 12.33
C THR A 63 10.35 43.85 10.90
N GLN A 64 10.49 45.20 10.66
CA GLN A 64 10.92 45.71 9.39
C GLN A 64 12.44 45.96 9.40
N THR A 65 13.09 45.76 8.27
CA THR A 65 14.53 46.01 8.07
C THR A 65 14.73 46.98 6.91
N ASP A 66 15.78 47.82 6.95
CA ASP A 66 15.93 48.99 6.05
C ASP A 66 16.75 48.73 4.76
N THR A 67 17.54 47.64 4.62
CA THR A 67 18.42 47.48 3.46
C THR A 67 18.61 46.01 3.07
N PRO A 68 17.92 45.52 2.05
CA PRO A 68 16.71 46.10 1.45
C PRO A 68 15.57 46.13 2.44
N THR A 69 14.57 46.97 2.20
CA THR A 69 13.36 47.00 2.99
C THR A 69 12.71 45.60 2.92
N ALA A 70 12.53 44.96 4.08
CA ALA A 70 12.00 43.62 4.13
C ALA A 70 11.31 43.33 5.49
N LEU A 71 10.29 42.48 5.46
CA LEU A 71 9.78 41.86 6.65
C LEU A 71 10.84 40.88 7.19
N ARG A 72 11.16 40.95 8.47
CA ARG A 72 11.93 39.93 9.19
C ARG A 72 11.00 39.12 10.07
N TRP A 73 10.86 37.82 9.76
CA TRP A 73 10.11 36.85 10.54
C TRP A 73 11.08 35.99 11.34
N ARG A 74 11.07 36.13 12.68
CA ARG A 74 11.91 35.39 13.61
C ARG A 74 11.06 34.58 14.59
N PHE A 75 11.45 33.34 14.86
CA PHE A 75 10.77 32.45 15.81
C PHE A 75 11.68 31.36 16.35
N VAL A 76 11.29 30.79 17.50
CA VAL A 76 11.89 29.60 18.13
C VAL A 76 10.77 28.59 18.38
N PRO A 77 10.80 27.40 17.75
CA PRO A 77 9.74 26.43 17.92
C PRO A 77 9.60 25.89 19.35
N ASN A 78 8.37 25.78 19.82
CA ASN A 78 8.02 25.13 21.08
C ASN A 78 8.18 23.60 20.96
N PRO A 79 8.30 22.87 22.10
CA PRO A 79 8.31 21.41 22.10
C PRO A 79 7.07 20.84 21.37
N GLY A 80 7.31 19.93 20.41
CA GLY A 80 6.26 19.30 19.61
C GLY A 80 5.81 20.09 18.38
N THR A 81 6.33 21.29 18.13
CA THR A 81 6.02 22.09 16.94
C THR A 81 6.74 21.53 15.71
N ALA A 82 5.98 21.13 14.69
CA ALA A 82 6.53 20.60 13.42
C ALA A 82 6.68 21.69 12.33
N PHE A 83 5.95 22.79 12.45
CA PHE A 83 5.96 23.93 11.51
C PHE A 83 5.56 25.23 12.21
N ASN A 84 5.83 26.36 11.54
CA ASN A 84 5.31 27.67 11.95
C ASN A 84 4.86 28.45 10.71
N ASP A 85 3.86 29.34 10.84
CA ASP A 85 3.32 30.08 9.72
C ASP A 85 3.00 31.55 10.04
N ILE A 86 3.03 32.40 9.00
CA ILE A 86 2.57 33.79 9.02
C ILE A 86 1.66 34.03 7.81
N PHE A 87 0.68 34.92 7.98
CA PHE A 87 -0.37 35.18 6.97
C PHE A 87 -0.29 36.60 6.43
N LEU A 88 -0.33 36.69 5.09
CA LEU A 88 -0.50 37.94 4.37
C LEU A 88 -1.95 38.08 3.92
N THR A 89 -2.63 39.14 4.33
CA THR A 89 -3.94 39.51 3.79
C THR A 89 -3.72 40.15 2.42
N CYS A 90 -4.25 39.58 1.38
CA CYS A 90 -4.10 40.09 0.01
C CYS A 90 -5.36 39.74 -0.80
N ARG A 91 -5.48 40.33 -2.00
CA ARG A 91 -6.53 39.96 -2.94
C ARG A 91 -5.92 39.76 -4.34
N ILE A 92 -5.92 38.51 -4.84
CA ILE A 92 -5.47 38.19 -6.18
C ILE A 92 -6.70 37.80 -7.00
N ALA A 93 -7.09 38.64 -7.92
CA ALA A 93 -8.33 38.51 -8.69
C ALA A 93 -8.10 37.95 -10.11
N ARG A 94 -6.84 37.81 -10.53
CA ARG A 94 -6.46 37.33 -11.86
C ARG A 94 -5.74 35.98 -11.74
N ARG A 95 -5.84 35.15 -12.76
CA ARG A 95 -5.04 33.93 -12.89
C ARG A 95 -3.57 34.27 -13.08
N PHE A 96 -2.69 33.45 -12.55
CA PHE A 96 -1.24 33.54 -12.64
C PHE A 96 -0.64 32.13 -12.84
N ASP A 97 0.59 32.06 -13.29
CA ASP A 97 1.28 30.80 -13.53
C ASP A 97 2.15 30.37 -12.33
N ALA A 98 2.65 31.35 -11.56
CA ALA A 98 3.39 31.09 -10.32
C ALA A 98 3.23 32.22 -9.32
N LEU A 99 3.43 31.91 -8.03
CA LEU A 99 3.75 32.89 -6.98
C LEU A 99 5.25 32.76 -6.69
N ARG A 100 5.94 33.89 -6.54
CA ARG A 100 7.34 33.89 -6.13
C ARG A 100 7.60 34.85 -4.98
N VAL A 101 8.58 34.49 -4.15
CA VAL A 101 8.93 35.22 -2.93
C VAL A 101 10.42 35.52 -2.95
N TYR A 102 10.81 36.78 -2.77
CA TYR A 102 12.20 37.17 -2.63
C TYR A 102 12.62 37.13 -1.18
N VAL A 103 13.49 36.16 -0.83
CA VAL A 103 13.80 35.83 0.56
C VAL A 103 15.29 35.70 0.83
N LYS A 104 15.66 35.91 2.11
CA LYS A 104 16.96 35.56 2.68
C LYS A 104 16.76 34.83 4.00
N ASN A 105 17.29 33.62 4.14
CA ASN A 105 17.31 32.90 5.40
C ASN A 105 18.52 33.36 6.23
N GLU A 106 18.27 33.99 7.38
CA GLU A 106 19.31 34.45 8.35
C GLU A 106 19.51 33.47 9.52
N GLY A 107 18.64 32.47 9.61
CA GLY A 107 18.63 31.51 10.72
C GLY A 107 19.07 30.12 10.30
N ALA A 108 18.61 29.14 11.03
CA ALA A 108 18.80 27.73 10.72
C ALA A 108 18.11 27.31 9.42
N ALA A 109 18.59 26.22 8.81
CA ALA A 109 17.98 25.65 7.61
C ALA A 109 16.57 25.10 7.91
N PHE A 110 15.63 25.31 6.99
CA PHE A 110 14.28 24.81 7.05
C PHE A 110 13.69 24.66 5.64
N GLU A 111 12.48 24.12 5.51
CA GLU A 111 11.73 24.05 4.24
C GLU A 111 10.66 25.14 4.23
N LEU A 112 10.70 26.01 3.21
CA LEU A 112 9.68 27.02 2.98
C LEU A 112 8.58 26.46 2.08
N ALA A 113 7.33 26.64 2.46
CA ALA A 113 6.17 26.40 1.62
C ALA A 113 5.25 27.63 1.61
N MET A 114 4.35 27.66 0.65
CA MET A 114 3.31 28.68 0.55
C MET A 114 1.93 28.03 0.60
N LYS A 115 0.95 28.74 1.17
CA LYS A 115 -0.45 28.38 1.17
C LYS A 115 -1.30 29.56 0.72
N ALA A 116 -2.33 29.30 -0.09
CA ALA A 116 -3.31 30.27 -0.52
C ALA A 116 -4.71 29.87 -0.02
N ARG A 117 -5.54 30.85 0.26
CA ARG A 117 -6.96 30.67 0.52
C ARG A 117 -7.77 31.33 -0.59
N ASP A 118 -8.61 30.55 -1.24
CA ASP A 118 -9.47 31.01 -2.32
C ASP A 118 -10.80 31.64 -1.86
N ALA A 119 -11.66 32.01 -2.79
CA ALA A 119 -12.94 32.69 -2.52
C ALA A 119 -13.93 31.85 -1.73
N ARG A 120 -13.86 30.51 -1.79
CA ARG A 120 -14.71 29.60 -1.03
C ARG A 120 -14.08 29.06 0.25
N ASN A 121 -12.96 29.68 0.69
CA ASN A 121 -12.16 29.23 1.83
C ASN A 121 -11.45 27.90 1.66
N SER A 122 -11.31 27.38 0.42
CA SER A 122 -10.42 26.27 0.15
C SER A 122 -8.98 26.72 0.35
N GLU A 123 -8.20 25.89 1.07
CA GLU A 123 -6.77 26.12 1.29
C GLU A 123 -5.96 25.29 0.31
N TRP A 124 -5.09 25.95 -0.44
CA TRP A 124 -4.19 25.36 -1.43
C TRP A 124 -2.76 25.46 -0.95
N THR A 125 -1.99 24.37 -1.07
CA THR A 125 -0.59 24.29 -0.60
C THR A 125 0.36 24.01 -1.75
N ALA A 126 1.47 24.78 -1.80
CA ALA A 126 2.58 24.56 -2.71
C ALA A 126 3.55 23.50 -2.17
N GLN A 127 4.41 22.99 -3.02
CA GLN A 127 5.53 22.12 -2.63
C GLN A 127 6.49 22.85 -1.68
N ARG A 128 7.25 22.07 -0.90
CA ARG A 128 8.24 22.57 0.03
C ARG A 128 9.58 22.79 -0.66
N VAL A 129 10.18 23.94 -0.44
CA VAL A 129 11.49 24.30 -0.99
C VAL A 129 12.51 24.44 0.14
N PRO A 130 13.61 23.68 0.12
CA PRO A 130 14.63 23.76 1.17
C PRO A 130 15.40 25.08 1.12
N LEU A 131 15.54 25.76 2.26
CA LEU A 131 16.35 26.93 2.44
C LEU A 131 17.57 26.60 3.32
N ALA A 132 18.77 26.83 2.80
CA ALA A 132 20.02 26.66 3.54
C ALA A 132 20.11 27.66 4.72
N ALA A 133 20.86 27.26 5.77
CA ALA A 133 21.16 28.17 6.87
C ALA A 133 22.02 29.36 6.38
N ALA A 134 21.78 30.54 6.90
CA ALA A 134 22.54 31.77 6.57
C ALA A 134 22.70 31.99 5.05
N GLY A 135 21.62 31.78 4.30
CA GLY A 135 21.60 31.87 2.83
C GLY A 135 21.72 33.31 2.30
N GLU A 136 21.94 33.39 1.01
CA GLU A 136 21.88 34.67 0.28
C GLU A 136 20.44 35.03 -0.16
N TRP A 137 20.23 36.23 -0.65
CA TRP A 137 18.96 36.64 -1.25
C TRP A 137 18.66 35.82 -2.50
N GLN A 138 17.46 35.22 -2.55
CA GLN A 138 17.02 34.41 -3.70
C GLN A 138 15.52 34.50 -3.94
N TRP A 139 15.11 34.34 -5.19
CA TRP A 139 13.73 34.06 -5.53
C TRP A 139 13.39 32.61 -5.29
N VAL A 140 12.33 32.36 -4.56
CA VAL A 140 11.70 31.04 -4.42
C VAL A 140 10.40 31.10 -5.18
N GLU A 141 10.26 30.24 -6.19
CA GLU A 141 9.08 30.17 -7.05
C GLU A 141 8.21 28.97 -6.69
N PHE A 142 6.90 29.19 -6.72
CA PHE A 142 5.86 28.18 -6.45
C PHE A 142 4.93 28.11 -7.66
N PRO A 143 5.22 27.24 -8.66
CA PRO A 143 4.41 27.07 -9.86
C PRO A 143 2.99 26.63 -9.53
N TRP A 144 1.99 27.32 -10.07
CA TRP A 144 0.58 27.08 -9.76
C TRP A 144 0.11 25.63 -10.08
N PRO A 145 0.50 24.99 -11.19
CA PRO A 145 0.08 23.63 -11.50
C PRO A 145 0.51 22.58 -10.46
N GLU A 146 1.48 22.91 -9.61
CA GLU A 146 1.98 22.01 -8.55
C GLU A 146 1.24 22.15 -7.22
N TRP A 147 0.34 23.12 -7.09
CA TRP A 147 -0.42 23.34 -5.89
C TRP A 147 -1.50 22.27 -5.70
N ARG A 148 -1.79 21.93 -4.45
CA ARG A 148 -2.79 20.93 -4.09
C ARG A 148 -3.72 21.46 -3.02
N VAL A 149 -4.99 21.06 -3.07
CA VAL A 149 -5.94 21.34 -2.00
C VAL A 149 -5.45 20.70 -0.70
N ALA A 150 -5.40 21.48 0.37
CA ALA A 150 -4.98 20.99 1.67
C ALA A 150 -6.01 19.97 2.21
N PRO A 151 -5.58 18.82 2.77
CA PRO A 151 -6.49 17.79 3.27
C PRO A 151 -7.47 18.25 4.33
N TRP A 152 -7.14 19.32 5.04
CA TRP A 152 -7.97 19.94 6.08
C TRP A 152 -8.85 21.07 5.57
N SER A 153 -8.85 21.35 4.26
CA SER A 153 -9.64 22.45 3.67
C SER A 153 -11.13 22.25 3.91
N LYS A 154 -11.85 23.34 4.21
CA LYS A 154 -13.29 23.30 4.48
C LYS A 154 -14.12 23.06 3.21
N ASP A 155 -13.70 23.65 2.12
CA ASP A 155 -14.26 23.44 0.79
C ASP A 155 -13.17 22.76 -0.05
N ALA A 156 -13.32 21.45 -0.27
CA ALA A 156 -12.32 20.61 -0.92
C ALA A 156 -12.84 20.05 -2.25
N ASP A 157 -13.56 20.89 -3.03
CA ASP A 157 -14.11 20.46 -4.33
C ASP A 157 -13.01 20.29 -5.41
N GLY A 158 -11.78 20.73 -5.12
CA GLY A 158 -10.65 20.64 -6.05
C GLY A 158 -10.69 21.70 -7.14
N VAL A 159 -11.62 22.65 -7.04
CA VAL A 159 -11.73 23.80 -7.94
C VAL A 159 -11.08 25.00 -7.27
N PHE A 160 -10.26 25.71 -8.02
CA PHE A 160 -9.63 26.93 -7.55
C PHE A 160 -10.50 28.15 -7.90
N ASP A 161 -11.01 28.80 -6.85
CA ASP A 161 -11.94 29.93 -6.96
C ASP A 161 -11.25 31.27 -6.70
N LEU A 162 -11.17 32.12 -7.72
CA LEU A 162 -10.71 33.49 -7.54
C LEU A 162 -11.81 34.39 -6.91
N PRO A 163 -11.42 35.39 -6.13
CA PRO A 163 -10.04 35.80 -5.81
C PRO A 163 -9.40 34.97 -4.68
N ILE A 164 -8.06 34.91 -4.67
CA ILE A 164 -7.33 34.54 -3.45
C ILE A 164 -7.54 35.66 -2.42
N THR A 165 -7.83 35.28 -1.19
CA THR A 165 -8.13 36.20 -0.08
C THR A 165 -7.02 36.33 0.94
N SER A 166 -6.11 35.34 1.00
CA SER A 166 -4.90 35.38 1.83
C SER A 166 -3.84 34.40 1.34
N LEU A 167 -2.58 34.75 1.61
CA LEU A 167 -1.43 33.86 1.47
C LEU A 167 -0.84 33.55 2.84
N ALA A 168 -0.15 32.41 2.99
CA ALA A 168 0.66 32.12 4.17
C ALA A 168 2.05 31.62 3.72
N LEU A 169 3.08 32.07 4.43
CA LEU A 169 4.41 31.47 4.39
C LEU A 169 4.52 30.48 5.54
N ILE A 170 4.99 29.27 5.25
CA ILE A 170 5.06 28.18 6.22
C ILE A 170 6.50 27.67 6.27
N ALA A 171 7.08 27.63 7.48
CA ALA A 171 8.37 26.99 7.74
C ALA A 171 8.12 25.57 8.25
N PHE A 172 8.56 24.57 7.53
CA PHE A 172 8.52 23.15 7.89
C PHE A 172 9.90 22.65 8.32
N ASN A 173 9.96 21.45 8.87
CA ASN A 173 11.19 20.80 9.30
C ASN A 173 11.94 21.57 10.42
N VAL A 174 11.19 22.26 11.27
CA VAL A 174 11.72 23.07 12.35
C VAL A 174 11.98 22.23 13.61
N LYS A 175 13.05 22.55 14.35
CA LYS A 175 13.46 21.83 15.57
C LYS A 175 13.31 22.72 16.80
N THR A 176 12.80 22.14 17.88
CA THR A 176 12.65 22.80 19.18
C THR A 176 13.94 23.47 19.64
N GLY A 177 13.82 24.69 20.17
CA GLY A 177 14.94 25.44 20.75
C GLY A 177 15.91 26.06 19.73
N GLN A 178 15.70 25.84 18.43
CA GLN A 178 16.51 26.43 17.36
C GLN A 178 15.91 27.75 16.90
N THR A 179 16.74 28.76 16.64
CA THR A 179 16.26 30.04 16.11
C THR A 179 16.20 30.02 14.60
N TYR A 180 15.03 30.40 14.08
CA TYR A 180 14.76 30.60 12.65
C TYR A 180 14.53 32.08 12.37
N ALA A 181 15.04 32.57 11.24
CA ALA A 181 14.85 33.96 10.83
C ALA A 181 14.84 34.09 9.31
N LEU A 182 13.70 34.49 8.76
CA LEU A 182 13.52 34.71 7.32
C LEU A 182 13.27 36.20 7.05
N ARG A 183 14.02 36.79 6.11
CA ARG A 183 13.69 38.09 5.53
C ARG A 183 12.89 37.88 4.26
N VAL A 184 11.82 38.68 4.10
CA VAL A 184 10.94 38.68 2.90
C VAL A 184 10.88 40.07 2.36
N ALA A 185 11.48 40.31 1.18
CA ALA A 185 11.52 41.63 0.55
C ALA A 185 10.44 41.84 -0.49
N ALA A 186 9.96 40.77 -1.16
CA ALA A 186 8.87 40.86 -2.12
C ALA A 186 8.09 39.56 -2.23
N ILE A 187 6.80 39.68 -2.53
CA ILE A 187 5.93 38.59 -3.02
C ILE A 187 5.21 39.11 -4.24
N GLU A 188 5.25 38.35 -5.33
CA GLU A 188 4.57 38.70 -6.57
C GLU A 188 3.93 37.50 -7.26
N THR A 189 2.87 37.74 -8.02
CA THR A 189 2.39 36.78 -9.01
C THR A 189 3.25 36.92 -10.27
N VAL A 190 3.45 35.79 -10.92
CA VAL A 190 4.14 35.75 -12.21
C VAL A 190 3.18 35.14 -13.23
N SER A 191 2.98 35.83 -14.34
CA SER A 191 2.23 35.32 -15.48
C SER A 191 3.15 35.31 -16.70
N ALA A 192 3.20 34.19 -17.42
CA ALA A 192 3.83 34.15 -18.71
C ALA A 192 3.08 35.11 -19.65
N ASN A 193 3.81 35.91 -20.41
CA ASN A 193 3.23 36.73 -21.44
C ASN A 193 2.85 35.82 -22.62
N ARG A 194 1.70 35.14 -22.48
CA ARG A 194 1.20 34.13 -23.44
C ARG A 194 0.76 34.80 -24.74
N PRO A 195 0.92 34.10 -25.88
CA PRO A 195 0.26 34.51 -27.12
C PRO A 195 -1.24 34.68 -26.92
N THR A 196 -1.86 35.59 -27.66
CA THR A 196 -3.30 35.75 -27.69
C THR A 196 -3.84 35.26 -29.02
N ALA A 197 -4.74 34.31 -28.99
CA ALA A 197 -5.52 33.88 -30.15
C ALA A 197 -6.86 34.59 -30.14
N ARG A 198 -7.07 35.50 -31.11
CA ARG A 198 -8.38 36.13 -31.36
C ARG A 198 -9.20 35.18 -32.21
N VAL A 199 -10.33 34.72 -31.68
CA VAL A 199 -11.19 33.73 -32.32
C VAL A 199 -12.49 34.39 -32.77
N SER A 200 -12.90 34.15 -34.01
CA SER A 200 -14.17 34.55 -34.58
C SER A 200 -14.93 33.35 -35.15
N ASP A 201 -16.23 33.51 -35.33
CA ASP A 201 -17.10 32.50 -35.97
C ASP A 201 -17.04 31.11 -35.31
N PHE A 202 -16.81 31.03 -33.97
CA PHE A 202 -16.74 29.76 -33.29
C PHE A 202 -18.11 29.07 -33.29
N GLN A 203 -18.22 27.98 -34.07
CA GLN A 203 -19.44 27.21 -34.28
C GLN A 203 -19.23 25.75 -33.85
N VAL A 204 -20.07 25.28 -32.96
CA VAL A 204 -20.22 23.85 -32.55
C VAL A 204 -21.70 23.52 -32.48
N PRO A 205 -22.12 22.28 -32.73
CA PRO A 205 -23.52 21.89 -32.60
C PRO A 205 -24.00 22.05 -31.16
N THR A 206 -25.24 22.51 -30.96
CA THR A 206 -25.87 22.62 -29.62
C THR A 206 -26.11 21.26 -28.95
N LYS A 207 -26.10 20.16 -29.71
CA LYS A 207 -26.30 18.80 -29.25
C LYS A 207 -25.36 17.85 -29.97
N ILE A 208 -24.56 17.11 -29.20
CA ILE A 208 -23.59 16.15 -29.66
C ILE A 208 -23.79 14.80 -28.94
N LYS A 209 -23.29 13.71 -29.56
CA LYS A 209 -23.36 12.38 -28.94
C LYS A 209 -21.97 11.87 -28.62
N ALA A 210 -21.81 11.27 -27.44
CA ALA A 210 -20.53 10.67 -27.03
C ALA A 210 -20.03 9.62 -28.02
N GLY A 211 -18.76 9.74 -28.45
CA GLY A 211 -18.11 8.86 -29.42
C GLY A 211 -18.52 9.10 -30.88
N GLU A 212 -19.45 10.01 -31.17
CA GLU A 212 -19.82 10.36 -32.54
C GLU A 212 -19.05 11.62 -33.03
N PRO A 213 -18.73 11.67 -34.34
CA PRO A 213 -18.13 12.86 -34.93
C PRO A 213 -19.13 14.01 -35.03
N PHE A 214 -18.63 15.24 -34.92
CA PHE A 214 -19.37 16.46 -35.18
C PHE A 214 -18.48 17.55 -35.79
N ASP A 215 -19.07 18.47 -36.55
CA ASP A 215 -18.33 19.51 -37.24
C ASP A 215 -18.09 20.73 -36.36
N VAL A 216 -16.89 21.28 -36.45
CA VAL A 216 -16.45 22.48 -35.75
C VAL A 216 -15.87 23.45 -36.76
N ALA A 217 -16.30 24.73 -36.71
CA ALA A 217 -15.76 25.79 -37.53
C ALA A 217 -15.41 26.99 -36.67
N PHE A 218 -14.28 27.64 -36.95
CA PHE A 218 -13.83 28.90 -36.37
C PHE A 218 -12.74 29.53 -37.24
N ALA A 219 -12.46 30.81 -37.00
CA ALA A 219 -11.27 31.45 -37.50
C ALA A 219 -10.48 32.05 -36.33
N PHE A 220 -9.15 32.10 -36.46
CA PHE A 220 -8.32 32.72 -35.43
C PHE A 220 -7.11 33.45 -36.02
N THR A 221 -6.59 34.41 -35.25
CA THR A 221 -5.31 35.08 -35.49
C THR A 221 -4.48 35.03 -34.20
N LEU A 222 -3.14 34.93 -34.34
CA LEU A 222 -2.22 35.03 -33.22
C LEU A 222 -1.54 36.38 -33.16
N ASP A 223 -1.39 37.00 -31.99
CA ASP A 223 -0.62 38.22 -31.80
C ASP A 223 0.90 37.98 -31.74
N ARG A 224 1.30 36.73 -31.46
CA ARG A 224 2.68 36.23 -31.45
C ARG A 224 2.71 34.70 -31.63
N PRO A 225 3.88 34.08 -31.94
CA PRO A 225 4.00 32.65 -32.10
C PRO A 225 3.69 31.92 -30.79
N VAL A 226 3.08 30.74 -30.90
CA VAL A 226 2.88 29.81 -29.77
C VAL A 226 4.10 28.91 -29.55
N SER A 227 4.30 28.46 -28.34
CA SER A 227 5.37 27.50 -27.98
C SER A 227 4.91 26.03 -28.03
N GLU A 228 3.61 25.80 -27.94
CA GLU A 228 3.01 24.44 -27.92
C GLU A 228 2.19 24.19 -29.20
N GLU A 229 2.09 22.92 -29.60
CA GLU A 229 1.39 22.49 -30.84
C GLU A 229 -0.02 21.90 -30.56
N GLU A 230 -0.40 21.68 -29.30
CA GLU A 230 -1.68 21.05 -28.99
C GLU A 230 -2.85 21.97 -29.41
N ALA A 231 -3.78 21.41 -30.19
CA ALA A 231 -5.04 22.06 -30.47
C ALA A 231 -6.17 21.10 -30.16
N CYS A 232 -7.10 21.49 -29.30
CA CYS A 232 -8.22 20.63 -28.92
C CYS A 232 -9.45 21.43 -28.45
N LEU A 233 -10.59 20.75 -28.42
CA LEU A 233 -11.76 21.19 -27.66
C LEU A 233 -11.68 20.59 -26.25
N VAL A 234 -11.89 21.42 -25.25
CA VAL A 234 -11.96 21.04 -23.84
C VAL A 234 -13.40 21.06 -23.38
N PHE A 235 -13.91 19.93 -22.96
CA PHE A 235 -15.28 19.81 -22.41
C PHE A 235 -15.24 20.05 -20.91
N ARG A 236 -16.12 20.93 -20.41
CA ARG A 236 -16.21 21.30 -18.99
C ARG A 236 -17.62 21.18 -18.45
N ARG A 237 -17.74 20.72 -17.21
CA ARG A 237 -18.98 20.77 -16.42
C ARG A 237 -18.72 21.71 -15.23
N GLY A 238 -19.32 22.90 -15.27
CA GLY A 238 -18.86 24.00 -14.41
C GLY A 238 -17.40 24.34 -14.71
N ASN A 239 -16.58 24.41 -13.67
CA ASN A 239 -15.14 24.66 -13.82
C ASN A 239 -14.30 23.40 -14.08
N GLN A 240 -14.92 22.23 -14.08
CA GLN A 240 -14.27 20.94 -14.16
C GLN A 240 -14.09 20.48 -15.61
N GLU A 241 -12.86 20.15 -16.01
CA GLU A 241 -12.59 19.46 -17.27
C GLU A 241 -13.08 18.00 -17.20
N VAL A 242 -13.93 17.63 -18.18
CA VAL A 242 -14.53 16.28 -18.27
C VAL A 242 -14.14 15.54 -19.55
N GLY A 243 -13.32 16.15 -20.41
CA GLY A 243 -12.80 15.50 -21.62
C GLY A 243 -12.14 16.47 -22.58
N ARG A 244 -11.36 15.92 -23.51
CA ARG A 244 -10.73 16.65 -24.63
C ARG A 244 -11.02 15.95 -25.95
N ALA A 245 -11.13 16.74 -27.03
CA ALA A 245 -11.21 16.25 -28.41
C ALA A 245 -10.14 16.94 -29.25
N PRO A 246 -9.16 16.21 -29.81
CA PRO A 246 -8.11 16.81 -30.64
C PRO A 246 -8.69 17.47 -31.89
N LEU A 247 -8.13 18.63 -32.23
CA LEU A 247 -8.46 19.37 -33.46
C LEU A 247 -7.37 19.15 -34.51
N THR A 248 -7.81 18.85 -35.75
CA THR A 248 -6.90 18.87 -36.87
C THR A 248 -6.92 20.27 -37.50
N LEU A 249 -5.80 20.98 -37.42
CA LEU A 249 -5.62 22.30 -38.02
C LEU A 249 -5.11 22.16 -39.47
N PRO A 250 -5.37 23.16 -40.34
CA PRO A 250 -4.86 23.17 -41.73
C PRO A 250 -3.33 23.12 -41.84
N ARG A 251 -2.64 23.59 -40.79
CA ARG A 251 -1.18 23.52 -40.59
C ARG A 251 -0.82 23.47 -39.10
N ALA A 252 0.44 23.14 -38.82
CA ALA A 252 0.95 23.12 -37.46
C ALA A 252 0.83 24.51 -36.81
N LEU A 253 0.44 24.55 -35.55
CA LEU A 253 0.13 25.80 -34.83
C LEU A 253 1.34 26.73 -34.74
N LYS A 254 2.56 26.21 -34.57
CA LYS A 254 3.83 26.96 -34.56
C LYS A 254 4.19 27.57 -35.93
N GLN A 255 3.56 27.15 -37.00
CA GLN A 255 3.77 27.67 -38.38
C GLN A 255 2.81 28.80 -38.74
N VAL A 256 1.88 29.16 -37.82
CA VAL A 256 0.93 30.25 -38.04
C VAL A 256 1.63 31.58 -37.84
N GLY A 257 1.61 32.45 -38.91
CA GLY A 257 2.19 33.77 -38.86
C GLY A 257 1.43 34.74 -37.96
N VAL A 258 2.16 35.68 -37.35
CA VAL A 258 1.55 36.74 -36.50
C VAL A 258 0.58 37.58 -37.34
N GLY A 259 -0.65 37.75 -36.86
CA GLY A 259 -1.73 38.46 -37.53
C GLY A 259 -2.35 37.73 -38.73
N GLU A 260 -1.87 36.53 -39.06
CA GLU A 260 -2.42 35.72 -40.12
C GLU A 260 -3.73 35.06 -39.70
N ALA A 261 -4.78 35.26 -40.52
CA ALA A 261 -6.08 34.65 -40.26
C ALA A 261 -6.12 33.19 -40.76
N VAL A 262 -6.29 32.27 -39.84
CA VAL A 262 -6.43 30.81 -40.12
C VAL A 262 -7.90 30.44 -39.95
N ARG A 263 -8.52 29.94 -41.03
CA ARG A 263 -9.86 29.36 -40.97
C ARG A 263 -9.77 27.84 -40.74
N VAL A 264 -10.49 27.35 -39.77
CA VAL A 264 -10.57 25.91 -39.40
C VAL A 264 -12.01 25.46 -39.65
N ALA A 265 -12.14 24.41 -40.43
CA ALA A 265 -13.38 23.65 -40.56
C ALA A 265 -12.96 22.16 -40.49
N THR A 266 -13.32 21.52 -39.41
CA THR A 266 -12.85 20.15 -39.12
C THR A 266 -13.92 19.36 -38.40
N THR A 267 -13.85 18.03 -38.55
CA THR A 267 -14.72 17.10 -37.83
C THR A 267 -13.94 16.56 -36.65
N VAL A 268 -14.50 16.58 -35.46
CA VAL A 268 -13.94 16.05 -34.22
C VAL A 268 -14.86 15.01 -33.62
N SER A 269 -14.32 14.07 -32.86
CA SER A 269 -15.11 13.09 -32.14
C SER A 269 -15.27 13.49 -30.66
N THR A 270 -16.49 13.47 -30.17
CA THR A 270 -16.76 13.61 -28.73
C THR A 270 -16.06 12.47 -27.98
N PRO A 271 -15.46 12.71 -26.80
CA PRO A 271 -14.93 11.61 -25.98
C PRO A 271 -15.96 10.50 -25.80
N LEU A 272 -15.55 9.25 -26.03
CA LEU A 272 -16.45 8.09 -26.07
C LEU A 272 -17.26 7.92 -24.75
N TYR A 273 -16.64 8.24 -23.62
CA TYR A 273 -17.24 8.12 -22.30
C TYR A 273 -17.74 9.46 -21.74
N ALA A 274 -17.91 10.48 -22.57
CA ALA A 274 -18.37 11.79 -22.12
C ALA A 274 -19.67 11.66 -21.30
N MET A 275 -19.67 12.33 -20.16
CA MET A 275 -20.82 12.39 -19.26
C MET A 275 -21.96 13.16 -19.95
N GLY A 276 -23.20 12.69 -19.74
CA GLY A 276 -24.37 13.35 -20.34
C GLY A 276 -24.73 14.66 -19.67
N GLY A 277 -25.47 15.52 -20.40
CA GLY A 277 -26.02 16.78 -19.91
C GLY A 277 -25.36 18.01 -20.51
N GLU A 278 -25.65 19.17 -19.94
CA GLU A 278 -25.07 20.45 -20.40
C GLU A 278 -23.58 20.54 -20.03
N GLN A 279 -22.78 20.90 -20.99
CA GLN A 279 -21.33 21.11 -20.86
C GLN A 279 -20.92 22.36 -21.61
N ALA A 280 -19.87 23.01 -21.13
CA ALA A 280 -19.19 24.07 -21.85
C ALA A 280 -18.07 23.46 -22.70
N VAL A 281 -17.97 23.85 -23.96
CA VAL A 281 -16.85 23.48 -24.84
C VAL A 281 -15.98 24.70 -25.04
N ALA A 282 -14.74 24.63 -24.57
CA ALA A 282 -13.72 25.66 -24.72
C ALA A 282 -12.70 25.25 -25.78
N LEU A 283 -12.23 26.23 -26.57
CA LEU A 283 -11.15 26.02 -27.52
C LEU A 283 -9.80 26.14 -26.83
N HIS A 284 -8.85 25.26 -27.14
CA HIS A 284 -7.48 25.26 -26.68
C HIS A 284 -6.53 25.28 -27.90
N LEU A 285 -5.62 26.25 -27.97
CA LEU A 285 -4.64 26.42 -29.06
C LEU A 285 -3.25 26.66 -28.45
N GLY A 286 -2.51 25.59 -28.20
CA GLY A 286 -1.20 25.64 -27.56
C GLY A 286 -1.21 26.41 -26.24
N ASP A 287 -0.22 27.23 -26.03
CA ASP A 287 -0.11 28.12 -24.86
C ASP A 287 -0.83 29.49 -25.06
N ALA A 288 -1.62 29.65 -26.14
CA ALA A 288 -2.33 30.90 -26.41
C ALA A 288 -3.53 31.12 -25.48
N ARG A 289 -3.70 32.39 -25.05
CA ARG A 289 -4.93 32.85 -24.43
C ARG A 289 -6.01 33.01 -25.54
N ILE A 290 -7.20 32.46 -25.31
CA ILE A 290 -8.31 32.53 -26.29
C ILE A 290 -9.19 33.73 -25.98
N CYS A 291 -9.35 34.64 -26.96
CA CYS A 291 -10.27 35.77 -26.89
C CYS A 291 -11.29 35.68 -28.04
N LEU A 292 -12.56 35.65 -27.73
CA LEU A 292 -13.66 35.76 -28.69
C LEU A 292 -13.88 37.23 -29.05
N ASP A 293 -14.14 37.52 -30.35
CA ASP A 293 -14.47 38.83 -30.80
C ASP A 293 -15.69 39.41 -30.05
N GLY A 294 -15.46 40.50 -29.29
CA GLY A 294 -16.48 41.19 -28.50
C GLY A 294 -16.70 40.69 -27.08
N SER A 295 -15.95 39.72 -26.60
CA SER A 295 -16.01 39.21 -25.22
C SER A 295 -14.72 39.55 -24.45
N ALA A 296 -14.87 40.06 -23.22
CA ALA A 296 -13.76 40.22 -22.28
C ALA A 296 -13.47 38.93 -21.50
N ALA A 297 -14.09 37.81 -21.84
CA ALA A 297 -13.89 36.52 -21.19
C ALA A 297 -12.66 35.81 -21.76
N ASP A 298 -11.82 35.28 -20.88
CA ASP A 298 -10.56 34.59 -21.22
C ASP A 298 -10.72 33.22 -21.88
N ASP A 299 -11.95 32.76 -22.18
CA ASP A 299 -12.22 31.45 -22.82
C ASP A 299 -13.31 31.58 -23.88
N ALA A 300 -13.07 31.01 -25.07
CA ALA A 300 -14.12 30.83 -26.09
C ALA A 300 -14.96 29.58 -25.66
N VAL A 301 -16.15 29.83 -25.18
CA VAL A 301 -17.02 28.78 -24.64
C VAL A 301 -18.33 28.70 -25.39
N ALA A 302 -18.68 27.52 -25.89
CA ALA A 302 -19.99 27.21 -26.42
C ALA A 302 -20.71 26.23 -25.49
N ALA A 303 -22.00 26.44 -25.24
CA ALA A 303 -22.83 25.50 -24.51
C ALA A 303 -23.29 24.37 -25.42
N VAL A 304 -23.07 23.12 -25.01
CA VAL A 304 -23.50 21.92 -25.73
C VAL A 304 -24.24 20.94 -24.81
N THR A 305 -25.24 20.27 -25.33
CA THR A 305 -25.87 19.13 -24.63
C THR A 305 -25.25 17.84 -25.13
N VAL A 306 -24.54 17.13 -24.26
CA VAL A 306 -23.95 15.83 -24.57
C VAL A 306 -24.96 14.72 -24.30
N VAL A 307 -25.22 13.88 -25.31
CA VAL A 307 -25.97 12.63 -25.15
C VAL A 307 -24.97 11.52 -24.87
N PRO A 308 -24.96 10.91 -23.65
CA PRO A 308 -23.98 9.90 -23.31
C PRO A 308 -24.22 8.59 -24.08
N ARG A 309 -23.15 7.80 -24.21
CA ARG A 309 -23.29 6.42 -24.70
C ARG A 309 -24.11 5.57 -23.71
N ARG A 310 -24.73 4.53 -24.22
CA ARG A 310 -25.30 3.49 -23.37
C ARG A 310 -24.20 2.48 -23.03
N PRO A 311 -23.89 2.24 -21.75
CA PRO A 311 -22.86 1.27 -21.38
C PRO A 311 -23.29 -0.15 -21.78
N GLY A 312 -22.32 -0.97 -22.11
CA GLY A 312 -22.48 -2.40 -22.28
C GLY A 312 -22.66 -3.13 -20.95
N ARG A 313 -22.54 -4.45 -20.98
CA ARG A 313 -22.52 -5.27 -19.75
C ARG A 313 -21.08 -5.59 -19.37
N CYS A 314 -20.77 -5.55 -18.08
CA CYS A 314 -19.51 -6.04 -17.55
C CYS A 314 -19.77 -7.15 -16.53
N ASN A 315 -19.11 -8.29 -16.70
CA ASN A 315 -19.16 -9.40 -15.76
C ASN A 315 -17.72 -9.85 -15.47
N ALA A 316 -17.27 -9.62 -14.24
CA ALA A 316 -15.95 -10.03 -13.79
C ALA A 316 -16.06 -11.06 -12.67
N ARG A 317 -15.22 -12.10 -12.72
CA ARG A 317 -15.18 -13.19 -11.73
C ARG A 317 -13.77 -13.73 -11.60
N VAL A 318 -13.45 -14.27 -10.43
CA VAL A 318 -12.30 -15.14 -10.24
C VAL A 318 -12.76 -16.58 -10.40
N LYS A 319 -12.04 -17.36 -11.22
CA LYS A 319 -12.30 -18.79 -11.48
C LYS A 319 -10.98 -19.53 -11.65
N PRO A 320 -10.94 -20.87 -11.40
CA PRO A 320 -9.78 -21.68 -11.76
C PRO A 320 -9.50 -21.62 -13.27
N HIS A 321 -8.24 -21.45 -13.61
CA HIS A 321 -7.74 -21.50 -14.99
C HIS A 321 -6.28 -21.98 -14.99
N ASN A 322 -6.02 -23.10 -15.65
CA ASN A 322 -4.69 -23.71 -15.72
C ASN A 322 -4.01 -23.79 -14.34
N GLY A 323 -4.73 -24.37 -13.35
CA GLY A 323 -4.22 -24.69 -12.03
C GLY A 323 -4.32 -23.59 -10.96
N VAL A 324 -4.65 -22.32 -11.30
CA VAL A 324 -4.69 -21.22 -10.35
C VAL A 324 -5.96 -20.36 -10.47
N PRO A 325 -6.38 -19.68 -9.40
CA PRO A 325 -7.43 -18.67 -9.47
C PRO A 325 -7.02 -17.53 -10.41
N THR A 326 -7.86 -17.23 -11.40
CA THR A 326 -7.58 -16.24 -12.44
C THR A 326 -8.76 -15.29 -12.60
N LEU A 327 -8.47 -14.00 -12.85
CA LEU A 327 -9.48 -13.00 -13.17
C LEU A 327 -10.04 -13.24 -14.57
N PHE A 328 -11.35 -13.29 -14.69
CA PHE A 328 -12.07 -13.34 -15.97
C PHE A 328 -12.92 -12.06 -16.11
N ILE A 329 -12.79 -11.42 -17.27
CA ILE A 329 -13.58 -10.26 -17.64
C ILE A 329 -14.39 -10.62 -18.89
N ASN A 330 -15.71 -10.55 -18.81
CA ASN A 330 -16.62 -10.90 -19.91
C ASN A 330 -16.35 -12.29 -20.51
N GLY A 331 -15.96 -13.26 -19.66
CA GLY A 331 -15.71 -14.63 -20.05
C GLY A 331 -14.31 -14.93 -20.55
N LYS A 332 -13.44 -13.94 -20.71
CA LYS A 332 -12.04 -14.10 -21.14
C LYS A 332 -11.10 -14.01 -19.93
N PRO A 333 -10.07 -14.87 -19.84
CA PRO A 333 -9.04 -14.74 -18.80
C PRO A 333 -8.23 -13.47 -19.02
N HIS A 334 -7.85 -12.80 -17.91
CA HIS A 334 -7.01 -11.62 -17.88
C HIS A 334 -5.70 -11.94 -17.17
N ASN A 335 -4.57 -11.41 -17.63
CA ASN A 335 -3.25 -11.70 -17.06
C ASN A 335 -3.04 -11.15 -15.64
N GLY A 336 -3.97 -10.33 -15.13
CA GLY A 336 -3.90 -9.77 -13.77
C GLY A 336 -2.88 -8.65 -13.59
N MET A 337 -2.18 -8.26 -14.65
CA MET A 337 -1.23 -7.15 -14.58
C MET A 337 -1.99 -5.82 -14.60
N ALA A 338 -1.75 -4.99 -13.60
CA ALA A 338 -2.47 -3.73 -13.40
C ALA A 338 -1.52 -2.60 -12.99
N TRP A 339 -2.04 -1.39 -13.01
CA TRP A 339 -1.39 -0.22 -12.44
C TRP A 339 -2.27 0.43 -11.39
N ALA A 340 -1.65 0.96 -10.32
CA ALA A 340 -2.32 1.57 -9.19
C ALA A 340 -1.69 2.92 -8.82
N THR A 341 -2.51 3.86 -8.37
CA THR A 341 -2.04 5.14 -7.84
C THR A 341 -3.02 5.77 -6.86
N TYR A 342 -2.50 6.63 -6.01
CA TYR A 342 -3.31 7.56 -5.21
C TYR A 342 -3.69 8.82 -6.01
N HIS A 343 -2.80 9.29 -6.87
CA HIS A 343 -2.92 10.57 -7.59
C HIS A 343 -2.76 10.37 -9.10
N PRO A 344 -3.82 9.93 -9.79
CA PRO A 344 -3.75 9.65 -11.23
C PRO A 344 -3.47 10.91 -12.05
N SER A 345 -2.71 10.74 -13.15
CA SER A 345 -2.47 11.76 -14.16
C SER A 345 -2.54 11.16 -15.56
N SER A 346 -2.92 11.95 -16.54
CA SER A 346 -3.01 11.52 -17.96
C SER A 346 -1.67 10.98 -18.48
N ALA A 347 -0.55 11.61 -18.12
CA ALA A 347 0.77 11.17 -18.57
C ALA A 347 1.08 9.74 -18.13
N VAL A 348 0.87 9.42 -16.84
CA VAL A 348 1.17 8.10 -16.30
C VAL A 348 0.20 7.04 -16.84
N PHE A 349 -1.08 7.37 -16.99
CA PHE A 349 -2.04 6.47 -17.67
C PHE A 349 -1.58 6.15 -19.09
N ARG A 350 -1.10 7.13 -19.84
CA ARG A 350 -0.58 6.97 -21.21
C ARG A 350 0.63 6.05 -21.27
N ASP A 351 1.59 6.21 -20.36
CA ASP A 351 2.81 5.41 -20.32
C ASP A 351 2.50 3.93 -20.04
N PHE A 352 1.65 3.64 -19.05
CA PHE A 352 1.24 2.26 -18.76
C PHE A 352 0.31 1.67 -19.83
N THR A 353 -0.49 2.49 -20.51
CA THR A 353 -1.26 2.05 -21.69
C THR A 353 -0.33 1.60 -22.80
N ARG A 354 0.74 2.36 -23.09
CA ARG A 354 1.76 2.00 -24.08
C ARG A 354 2.52 0.72 -23.69
N ALA A 355 2.71 0.49 -22.40
CA ALA A 355 3.28 -0.75 -21.88
C ALA A 355 2.31 -1.96 -21.98
N GLY A 356 1.07 -1.78 -22.43
CA GLY A 356 0.09 -2.85 -22.63
C GLY A 356 -0.78 -3.16 -21.40
N ILE A 357 -0.77 -2.31 -20.39
CA ILE A 357 -1.68 -2.43 -19.24
C ILE A 357 -3.10 -2.06 -19.69
N THR A 358 -4.03 -2.94 -19.33
CA THR A 358 -5.47 -2.75 -19.58
C THR A 358 -6.32 -2.80 -18.29
N LEU A 359 -5.70 -2.99 -17.13
CA LEU A 359 -6.34 -3.03 -15.83
C LEU A 359 -5.75 -1.97 -14.90
N TYR A 360 -6.61 -1.19 -14.25
CA TYR A 360 -6.21 -0.07 -13.42
C TYR A 360 -6.98 -0.04 -12.09
N THR A 361 -6.35 0.56 -11.06
CA THR A 361 -7.02 0.92 -9.81
C THR A 361 -6.54 2.27 -9.32
N PHE A 362 -7.43 3.03 -8.73
CA PHE A 362 -7.14 4.34 -8.16
C PHE A 362 -8.08 4.65 -7.01
N SER A 363 -7.70 5.63 -6.19
CA SER A 363 -8.43 6.03 -5.00
C SER A 363 -9.79 6.62 -5.32
N ALA A 364 -10.82 6.18 -4.60
CA ALA A 364 -12.16 6.76 -4.60
C ALA A 364 -12.77 6.63 -3.19
N THR A 365 -13.90 7.25 -2.94
CA THR A 365 -14.59 7.10 -1.66
C THR A 365 -16.11 7.20 -1.83
N PRO A 366 -16.87 6.28 -1.23
CA PRO A 366 -18.31 6.48 -1.03
C PRO A 366 -18.62 7.33 0.19
N THR A 367 -17.66 7.50 1.11
CA THR A 367 -17.83 8.24 2.37
C THR A 367 -16.66 9.23 2.58
N GLU A 368 -15.57 8.82 3.19
CA GLU A 368 -14.41 9.65 3.54
C GLU A 368 -13.11 8.88 3.34
N SER A 369 -12.02 9.57 3.05
CA SER A 369 -10.65 9.05 3.03
C SER A 369 -9.85 9.56 4.22
N GLY A 370 -9.14 8.66 4.89
CA GLY A 370 -8.32 8.99 6.05
C GLY A 370 -7.12 9.88 5.74
N TYR A 371 -6.47 9.66 4.62
CA TYR A 371 -5.23 10.33 4.23
C TYR A 371 -5.41 11.41 3.16
N GLY A 372 -6.65 11.80 2.85
CA GLY A 372 -6.91 12.77 1.78
C GLY A 372 -6.61 12.25 0.37
N LEU A 373 -6.52 10.94 0.19
CA LEU A 373 -6.20 10.30 -1.09
C LEU A 373 -7.34 10.39 -2.11
N ALA A 374 -8.54 10.73 -1.63
CA ALA A 374 -9.70 11.05 -2.45
C ALA A 374 -10.57 12.08 -1.72
N ARG A 375 -11.30 12.90 -2.47
CA ARG A 375 -12.24 13.86 -1.87
C ARG A 375 -13.34 13.13 -1.10
N THR A 376 -13.78 13.74 0.00
CA THR A 376 -14.96 13.28 0.74
C THR A 376 -16.19 13.32 -0.16
N ALA A 377 -16.76 12.15 -0.47
CA ALA A 377 -17.98 12.09 -1.26
C ALA A 377 -19.22 12.37 -0.42
N TRP A 378 -19.24 11.96 0.84
CA TRP A 378 -20.35 12.17 1.77
C TRP A 378 -20.22 13.52 2.46
N THR A 379 -20.67 14.59 1.77
CA THR A 379 -20.43 15.99 2.15
C THR A 379 -21.36 16.49 3.26
N ALA A 380 -22.58 15.96 3.33
CA ALA A 380 -23.59 16.25 4.35
C ALA A 380 -24.57 15.07 4.48
N PRO A 381 -25.46 15.04 5.49
CA PRO A 381 -26.52 14.03 5.55
C PRO A 381 -27.27 13.94 4.21
N ASP A 382 -27.40 12.72 3.71
CA ASP A 382 -28.04 12.39 2.42
C ASP A 382 -27.44 13.07 1.17
N THR A 383 -26.32 13.78 1.28
CA THR A 383 -25.68 14.51 0.19
C THR A 383 -24.34 13.88 -0.18
N TYR A 384 -24.20 13.51 -1.45
CA TYR A 384 -23.02 12.83 -1.97
C TYR A 384 -22.54 13.47 -3.28
N ASP A 385 -21.22 13.67 -3.39
CA ASP A 385 -20.54 14.13 -4.60
C ASP A 385 -19.55 13.08 -5.08
N PHE A 386 -19.84 12.44 -6.22
CA PHE A 386 -18.99 11.43 -6.85
C PHE A 386 -18.20 11.98 -8.04
N SER A 387 -18.17 13.29 -8.24
CA SER A 387 -17.54 13.94 -9.40
C SER A 387 -16.06 13.56 -9.54
N GLN A 388 -15.30 13.40 -8.44
CA GLN A 388 -13.91 12.98 -8.52
C GLN A 388 -13.72 11.56 -9.05
N LEU A 389 -14.64 10.64 -8.78
CA LEU A 389 -14.61 9.31 -9.38
C LEU A 389 -14.83 9.40 -10.89
N ASP A 390 -15.80 10.21 -11.32
CA ASP A 390 -16.06 10.48 -12.75
C ASP A 390 -14.82 11.07 -13.42
N GLU A 391 -14.17 12.08 -12.82
CA GLU A 391 -12.95 12.71 -13.34
C GLU A 391 -11.85 11.69 -13.58
N ARG A 392 -11.56 10.86 -12.55
CA ARG A 392 -10.48 9.86 -12.62
C ARG A 392 -10.78 8.77 -13.66
N ALA A 393 -12.04 8.32 -13.72
CA ALA A 393 -12.48 7.38 -14.74
C ALA A 393 -12.37 7.96 -16.15
N MET A 394 -12.81 9.21 -16.36
CA MET A 394 -12.73 9.88 -17.65
C MET A 394 -11.29 10.14 -18.07
N MET A 395 -10.40 10.55 -17.15
CA MET A 395 -8.96 10.73 -17.40
C MET A 395 -8.31 9.44 -17.88
N LEU A 396 -8.57 8.31 -17.21
CA LEU A 396 -8.10 7.01 -17.64
C LEU A 396 -8.61 6.65 -19.03
N LEU A 397 -9.94 6.74 -19.24
CA LEU A 397 -10.57 6.29 -20.47
C LEU A 397 -10.31 7.21 -21.67
N ALA A 398 -9.86 8.43 -21.45
CA ALA A 398 -9.33 9.30 -22.50
C ALA A 398 -7.99 8.77 -23.05
N GLU A 399 -7.11 8.27 -22.19
CA GLU A 399 -5.82 7.71 -22.57
C GLU A 399 -5.92 6.23 -23.02
N ASN A 400 -6.87 5.47 -22.45
CA ASN A 400 -7.11 4.06 -22.80
C ASN A 400 -8.61 3.74 -22.83
N PRO A 401 -9.28 3.89 -23.98
CA PRO A 401 -10.71 3.58 -24.10
C PRO A 401 -11.09 2.13 -23.83
N ASP A 402 -10.12 1.22 -23.91
CA ASP A 402 -10.30 -0.22 -23.68
C ASP A 402 -9.96 -0.66 -22.26
N ALA A 403 -9.51 0.25 -21.41
CA ALA A 403 -9.19 -0.02 -20.02
C ALA A 403 -10.38 -0.57 -19.23
N TYR A 404 -10.08 -1.49 -18.33
CA TYR A 404 -10.93 -1.87 -17.22
C TYR A 404 -10.35 -1.32 -15.92
N PHE A 405 -11.21 -1.08 -14.93
CA PHE A 405 -10.72 -0.64 -13.62
C PHE A 405 -11.62 -1.09 -12.47
N PHE A 406 -11.04 -1.08 -11.26
CA PHE A 406 -11.72 -1.32 -10.01
C PHE A 406 -11.27 -0.29 -8.97
N PRO A 407 -12.09 0.71 -8.62
CA PRO A 407 -11.68 1.74 -7.68
C PRO A 407 -11.42 1.17 -6.30
N ARG A 408 -10.37 1.70 -5.62
CA ARG A 408 -10.07 1.46 -4.20
C ARG A 408 -10.96 2.38 -3.38
N LEU A 409 -11.92 1.79 -2.65
CA LEU A 409 -12.95 2.50 -1.91
C LEU A 409 -12.56 2.66 -0.45
N TYR A 410 -12.35 3.88 0.00
CA TYR A 410 -12.09 4.21 1.39
C TYR A 410 -13.40 4.34 2.16
N LEU A 411 -13.47 3.67 3.33
CA LEU A 411 -14.67 3.53 4.13
C LEU A 411 -14.44 4.14 5.52
N HIS A 412 -14.28 5.45 5.58
CA HIS A 412 -14.14 6.20 6.83
C HIS A 412 -15.40 7.02 7.10
N ALA A 413 -15.44 7.73 8.22
CA ALA A 413 -16.54 8.63 8.56
C ALA A 413 -16.13 10.09 8.37
N PRO A 414 -16.99 10.94 7.77
CA PRO A 414 -16.75 12.39 7.74
C PRO A 414 -16.74 12.97 9.16
N ARG A 415 -16.03 14.07 9.33
CA ARG A 415 -15.92 14.74 10.64
C ARG A 415 -17.29 15.07 11.23
N TRP A 416 -18.20 15.63 10.45
CA TRP A 416 -19.55 15.97 10.89
C TRP A 416 -20.35 14.74 11.38
N TRP A 417 -20.09 13.55 10.83
CA TRP A 417 -20.73 12.30 11.27
C TRP A 417 -20.20 11.90 12.65
N SER A 418 -18.89 11.93 12.84
CA SER A 418 -18.24 11.59 14.10
C SER A 418 -18.66 12.55 15.23
N GLU A 419 -18.85 13.84 14.93
CA GLU A 419 -19.32 14.83 15.88
C GLU A 419 -20.79 14.58 16.33
N ARG A 420 -21.60 13.95 15.45
CA ARG A 420 -22.98 13.56 15.77
C ARG A 420 -23.11 12.23 16.48
N HIS A 421 -22.09 11.38 16.35
CA HIS A 421 -22.06 10.01 16.90
C HIS A 421 -20.85 9.80 17.82
N PRO A 422 -20.68 10.56 18.92
CA PRO A 422 -19.51 10.49 19.76
C PRO A 422 -19.32 9.14 20.46
N ASP A 423 -20.38 8.37 20.66
CA ASP A 423 -20.30 7.02 21.25
C ASP A 423 -19.88 5.94 20.24
N ASP A 424 -19.87 6.26 18.95
CA ASP A 424 -19.56 5.37 17.83
C ASP A 424 -18.13 5.54 17.29
N ILE A 425 -17.31 6.37 17.92
CA ILE A 425 -15.91 6.57 17.57
C ILE A 425 -14.97 5.72 18.44
N VAL A 426 -13.79 5.39 17.87
CA VAL A 426 -12.75 4.64 18.59
C VAL A 426 -12.21 5.43 19.78
N LEU A 427 -12.14 4.78 20.93
CA LEU A 427 -11.42 5.29 22.10
C LEU A 427 -10.09 4.55 22.29
N MET A 428 -9.03 5.31 22.60
CA MET A 428 -7.72 4.77 22.92
C MET A 428 -7.37 4.93 24.41
N ASP A 429 -6.52 4.04 24.90
CA ASP A 429 -5.89 4.10 26.22
C ASP A 429 -4.50 4.74 26.10
N PRO A 430 -4.29 6.00 26.54
CA PRO A 430 -2.99 6.66 26.56
C PRO A 430 -2.06 6.14 27.68
N GLY A 431 -2.56 5.29 28.58
CA GLY A 431 -1.82 4.70 29.70
C GLY A 431 -1.99 5.44 31.03
N ASP A 432 -2.89 6.43 31.10
CA ASP A 432 -3.19 7.20 32.33
C ASP A 432 -4.55 6.85 32.94
N GLY A 433 -5.16 5.76 32.50
CA GLY A 433 -6.45 5.26 33.01
C GLY A 433 -7.68 5.98 32.47
N ARG A 434 -7.51 6.91 31.52
CA ARG A 434 -8.61 7.59 30.84
C ARG A 434 -8.69 7.10 29.41
N TYR A 435 -9.88 6.99 28.85
CA TYR A 435 -10.08 6.68 27.45
C TYR A 435 -10.40 7.96 26.67
N VAL A 436 -9.64 8.23 25.61
CA VAL A 436 -9.77 9.43 24.79
C VAL A 436 -10.06 9.08 23.33
N PRO A 437 -10.77 9.95 22.60
CA PRO A 437 -11.01 9.72 21.18
C PRO A 437 -9.72 9.53 20.39
N PHE A 438 -9.68 8.49 19.57
CA PHE A 438 -8.58 8.26 18.65
C PHE A 438 -8.73 9.11 17.38
N ILE A 439 -7.69 9.88 17.10
CA ILE A 439 -7.58 10.69 15.89
C ILE A 439 -6.49 10.05 15.01
N HIS A 440 -6.85 9.57 13.83
CA HIS A 440 -5.89 9.00 12.89
C HIS A 440 -5.03 10.08 12.20
N SER A 441 -3.99 9.68 11.47
CA SER A 441 -3.01 10.57 10.83
C SER A 441 -3.62 11.63 9.88
N GLY A 442 -4.82 11.41 9.37
CA GLY A 442 -5.58 12.39 8.59
C GLY A 442 -6.27 13.49 9.42
N GLY A 443 -6.05 13.51 10.74
CA GLY A 443 -6.63 14.54 11.64
C GLY A 443 -8.14 14.39 11.89
N LYS A 444 -8.70 13.19 11.65
CA LYS A 444 -10.14 12.89 11.79
C LYS A 444 -10.39 11.79 12.82
N PHE A 445 -11.56 11.79 13.43
CA PHE A 445 -11.97 10.73 14.35
C PHE A 445 -12.21 9.42 13.60
N ALA A 446 -11.64 8.33 14.10
CA ALA A 446 -11.87 7.01 13.55
C ALA A 446 -13.22 6.43 14.01
N PRO A 447 -14.07 5.92 13.08
CA PRO A 447 -15.29 5.22 13.48
C PRO A 447 -14.95 3.86 14.07
N SER A 448 -15.64 3.46 15.14
CA SER A 448 -15.55 2.11 15.66
C SER A 448 -16.19 1.11 14.68
N TRP A 449 -15.46 0.07 14.31
CA TRP A 449 -16.00 -0.97 13.41
C TRP A 449 -17.08 -1.84 14.07
N ALA A 450 -17.22 -1.76 15.39
CA ALA A 450 -18.32 -2.34 16.12
C ALA A 450 -19.64 -1.55 16.02
N SER A 451 -19.59 -0.30 15.52
CA SER A 451 -20.77 0.54 15.35
C SER A 451 -21.71 0.03 14.24
N GLU A 452 -22.90 -0.36 14.63
CA GLU A 452 -23.96 -0.73 13.66
C GLU A 452 -24.47 0.51 12.89
N GLN A 453 -24.41 1.71 13.48
CA GLN A 453 -24.77 2.96 12.81
C GLN A 453 -23.78 3.26 11.68
N TRP A 454 -22.47 3.26 11.97
CA TRP A 454 -21.45 3.47 10.95
C TRP A 454 -21.55 2.43 9.82
N ARG A 455 -21.79 1.16 10.14
CA ARG A 455 -21.95 0.10 9.14
C ARG A 455 -23.13 0.36 8.23
N ARG A 456 -24.28 0.72 8.78
CA ARG A 456 -25.48 1.06 7.98
C ARG A 456 -25.25 2.23 7.06
N ASP A 457 -24.71 3.32 7.59
CA ASP A 457 -24.47 4.54 6.83
C ASP A 457 -23.42 4.36 5.74
N THR A 458 -22.35 3.58 6.02
CA THR A 458 -21.34 3.21 5.03
C THR A 458 -21.91 2.32 3.93
N ILE A 459 -22.80 1.36 4.26
CA ILE A 459 -23.50 0.54 3.27
C ILE A 459 -24.39 1.41 2.38
N GLU A 460 -25.05 2.42 2.93
CA GLU A 460 -25.84 3.37 2.14
C GLU A 460 -24.95 4.19 1.19
N GLY A 461 -23.77 4.67 1.66
CA GLY A 461 -22.80 5.32 0.80
C GLY A 461 -22.30 4.43 -0.34
N LEU A 462 -22.01 3.15 -0.06
CA LEU A 462 -21.68 2.15 -1.07
C LEU A 462 -22.82 1.96 -2.08
N ARG A 463 -24.06 1.87 -1.61
CA ARG A 463 -25.23 1.73 -2.47
C ARG A 463 -25.37 2.90 -3.44
N ARG A 464 -25.21 4.13 -2.94
CA ARG A 464 -25.29 5.35 -3.75
C ARG A 464 -24.16 5.43 -4.78
N LEU A 465 -22.92 5.15 -4.38
CA LEU A 465 -21.79 5.13 -5.30
C LEU A 465 -21.99 4.08 -6.40
N ILE A 466 -22.35 2.84 -6.05
CA ILE A 466 -22.56 1.77 -7.04
C ILE A 466 -23.71 2.13 -7.99
N LYS A 467 -24.81 2.69 -7.48
CA LYS A 467 -25.91 3.18 -8.32
C LYS A 467 -25.45 4.25 -9.31
N HIS A 468 -24.60 5.19 -8.86
CA HIS A 468 -24.03 6.23 -9.70
C HIS A 468 -23.14 5.61 -10.81
N VAL A 469 -22.25 4.70 -10.44
CA VAL A 469 -21.35 4.00 -11.37
C VAL A 469 -22.15 3.19 -12.41
N GLU A 470 -23.15 2.41 -11.99
CA GLU A 470 -23.95 1.58 -12.90
C GLU A 470 -24.82 2.43 -13.86
N ALA A 471 -25.09 3.70 -13.52
CA ALA A 471 -25.76 4.67 -14.38
C ALA A 471 -24.81 5.47 -15.28
N SER A 472 -23.50 5.39 -15.06
CA SER A 472 -22.50 6.16 -15.80
C SER A 472 -22.23 5.59 -17.20
N PRO A 473 -21.71 6.39 -18.14
CA PRO A 473 -21.35 5.92 -19.48
C PRO A 473 -20.20 4.91 -19.48
N TYR A 474 -19.46 4.77 -18.37
CA TYR A 474 -18.32 3.87 -18.20
C TYR A 474 -18.63 2.63 -17.33
N ALA A 475 -19.89 2.37 -16.99
CA ALA A 475 -20.29 1.24 -16.14
C ALA A 475 -19.77 -0.12 -16.60
N ASP A 476 -19.62 -0.32 -17.92
CA ASP A 476 -19.07 -1.54 -18.53
C ASP A 476 -17.55 -1.64 -18.47
N ARG A 477 -16.85 -0.63 -17.95
CA ARG A 477 -15.39 -0.63 -17.71
C ARG A 477 -15.03 -0.91 -16.26
N VAL A 478 -15.99 -0.78 -15.34
CA VAL A 478 -15.78 -1.11 -13.92
C VAL A 478 -15.98 -2.59 -13.70
N ILE A 479 -14.91 -3.31 -13.35
CA ILE A 479 -14.95 -4.76 -13.12
C ILE A 479 -15.25 -5.14 -11.68
N GLY A 480 -15.04 -4.24 -10.73
CA GLY A 480 -15.19 -4.54 -9.31
C GLY A 480 -14.82 -3.38 -8.41
N TYR A 481 -14.63 -3.70 -7.12
CA TYR A 481 -14.31 -2.73 -6.08
C TYR A 481 -13.31 -3.31 -5.09
N HIS A 482 -12.34 -2.50 -4.66
CA HIS A 482 -11.37 -2.84 -3.65
C HIS A 482 -11.68 -2.06 -2.37
N LEU A 483 -12.04 -2.77 -1.28
CA LEU A 483 -12.48 -2.15 -0.03
C LEU A 483 -11.27 -1.86 0.87
N ALA A 484 -11.17 -0.65 1.38
CA ALA A 484 -10.07 -0.16 2.20
C ALA A 484 -10.58 0.64 3.41
N SER A 485 -9.99 0.45 4.56
CA SER A 485 -10.27 1.22 5.79
C SER A 485 -9.18 0.96 6.83
N GLY A 486 -9.21 1.67 7.95
CA GLY A 486 -8.31 1.48 9.07
C GLY A 486 -6.97 2.17 8.91
N THR A 487 -6.05 1.79 9.77
CA THR A 487 -4.68 2.30 9.72
C THR A 487 -4.03 1.89 8.41
N THR A 488 -3.36 2.81 7.75
CA THR A 488 -2.74 2.66 6.41
C THR A 488 -3.72 2.23 5.30
N GLU A 489 -5.04 2.33 5.53
CA GLU A 489 -6.12 1.92 4.61
C GLU A 489 -6.16 0.40 4.33
N GLU A 490 -5.50 -0.42 5.16
CA GLU A 490 -5.24 -1.84 4.94
C GLU A 490 -6.00 -2.77 5.91
N TRP A 491 -7.15 -2.32 6.43
CA TRP A 491 -7.97 -3.03 7.42
C TRP A 491 -7.24 -3.40 8.72
N MET A 492 -6.11 -2.74 8.99
CA MET A 492 -5.50 -2.81 10.31
C MET A 492 -6.34 -2.00 11.28
N MET A 493 -6.66 -2.58 12.44
CA MET A 493 -7.39 -1.86 13.48
C MET A 493 -6.72 -0.50 13.75
N TRP A 494 -7.52 0.51 13.93
CA TRP A 494 -7.08 1.88 14.21
C TRP A 494 -5.98 1.94 15.27
N GLY A 495 -5.00 2.78 15.09
CA GLY A 495 -3.88 2.96 16.00
C GLY A 495 -2.84 1.83 16.01
N GLY A 496 -3.04 0.75 15.26
CA GLY A 496 -2.09 -0.36 15.22
C GLY A 496 -0.70 0.06 14.75
N ASN A 497 -0.60 0.91 13.72
CA ASN A 497 0.67 1.42 13.21
C ASN A 497 1.27 2.51 14.12
N GLU A 498 0.44 3.30 14.76
CA GLU A 498 0.81 4.36 15.69
C GLU A 498 1.11 3.82 17.10
N ARG A 499 1.02 2.50 17.30
CA ARG A 499 1.24 1.81 18.58
C ARG A 499 0.29 2.26 19.68
N HIS A 500 -0.94 2.61 19.32
CA HIS A 500 -1.99 2.94 20.27
C HIS A 500 -2.82 1.71 20.64
N TRP A 501 -3.37 1.72 21.84
CA TRP A 501 -4.20 0.64 22.36
C TRP A 501 -5.67 1.04 22.26
N VAL A 502 -6.39 0.34 21.40
CA VAL A 502 -7.80 0.59 21.01
C VAL A 502 -8.58 -0.74 21.02
N ASP A 503 -9.82 -0.80 20.83
CA ASP A 503 -10.89 0.19 20.84
C ASP A 503 -11.69 0.04 22.15
N PHE A 504 -11.69 1.03 23.01
CA PHE A 504 -12.39 1.03 24.30
C PHE A 504 -13.75 1.72 24.24
N SER A 505 -14.30 1.92 23.02
CA SER A 505 -15.60 2.58 22.88
C SER A 505 -16.74 1.77 23.50
N PRO A 506 -17.84 2.46 23.93
CA PRO A 506 -19.03 1.78 24.45
C PRO A 506 -19.63 0.76 23.45
N VAL A 507 -19.64 1.10 22.16
CA VAL A 507 -20.15 0.19 21.12
C VAL A 507 -19.30 -1.05 20.97
N ASN A 508 -17.97 -0.93 21.05
CA ASN A 508 -17.06 -2.07 20.98
C ASN A 508 -17.17 -2.96 22.24
N THR A 509 -17.31 -2.37 23.41
CA THR A 509 -17.55 -3.12 24.64
C THR A 509 -18.84 -3.92 24.57
N ARG A 510 -19.94 -3.35 24.06
CA ARG A 510 -21.21 -4.10 23.82
C ARG A 510 -21.00 -5.26 22.86
N ARG A 511 -20.34 -5.03 21.74
CA ARG A 511 -20.09 -6.08 20.71
C ARG A 511 -19.22 -7.19 21.25
N PHE A 512 -18.20 -6.88 22.08
CA PHE A 512 -17.37 -7.87 22.74
C PHE A 512 -18.20 -8.75 23.70
N ARG A 513 -19.09 -8.16 24.49
CA ARG A 513 -20.01 -8.89 25.37
C ARG A 513 -20.92 -9.84 24.59
N ASP A 514 -21.43 -9.41 23.45
CA ASP A 514 -22.25 -10.25 22.56
C ASP A 514 -21.45 -11.43 22.00
N TRP A 515 -20.19 -11.19 21.64
CA TRP A 515 -19.27 -12.26 21.21
C TRP A 515 -18.99 -13.26 22.34
N LEU A 516 -18.80 -12.80 23.58
CA LEU A 516 -18.65 -13.65 24.76
C LEU A 516 -19.90 -14.47 25.03
N ARG A 517 -21.11 -13.89 24.89
CA ARG A 517 -22.39 -14.61 24.97
C ARG A 517 -22.48 -15.73 23.93
N ALA A 518 -22.08 -15.47 22.72
CA ALA A 518 -22.06 -16.46 21.65
C ALA A 518 -21.06 -17.61 21.92
N LYS A 519 -19.88 -17.28 22.49
CA LYS A 519 -18.82 -18.23 22.82
C LYS A 519 -19.18 -19.11 24.03
N TYR A 520 -19.51 -18.50 25.15
CA TYR A 520 -19.65 -19.20 26.45
C TYR A 520 -21.08 -19.60 26.76
N ARG A 521 -22.08 -18.93 26.21
CA ARG A 521 -23.52 -19.21 26.36
C ARG A 521 -24.08 -19.03 27.78
N LYS A 522 -23.28 -19.14 28.83
CA LYS A 522 -23.66 -19.01 30.26
C LYS A 522 -22.58 -18.24 31.03
N ASP A 523 -23.00 -17.34 31.93
CA ASP A 523 -22.07 -16.61 32.80
C ASP A 523 -21.18 -17.55 33.64
N ALA A 524 -21.69 -18.69 34.04
CA ALA A 524 -20.92 -19.68 34.80
C ALA A 524 -19.70 -20.19 34.01
N ALA A 525 -19.85 -20.44 32.70
CA ALA A 525 -18.74 -20.86 31.84
C ALA A 525 -17.73 -19.73 31.60
N LEU A 526 -18.20 -18.47 31.49
CA LEU A 526 -17.33 -17.29 31.42
C LEU A 526 -16.51 -17.14 32.71
N ARG A 527 -17.14 -17.24 33.90
CA ARG A 527 -16.48 -17.20 35.21
C ARG A 527 -15.41 -18.26 35.37
N GLU A 528 -15.75 -19.48 34.97
CA GLU A 528 -14.79 -20.60 34.98
C GLU A 528 -13.61 -20.30 34.04
N ALA A 529 -13.86 -19.86 32.81
CA ALA A 529 -12.81 -19.59 31.84
C ALA A 529 -11.87 -18.43 32.27
N TRP A 530 -12.45 -17.38 32.82
CA TRP A 530 -11.66 -16.21 33.24
C TRP A 530 -11.13 -16.30 34.66
N GLN A 531 -11.48 -17.35 35.38
CA GLN A 531 -11.17 -17.53 36.81
C GLN A 531 -11.57 -16.30 37.65
N ASP A 532 -12.68 -15.63 37.27
CA ASP A 532 -13.23 -14.48 37.94
C ASP A 532 -14.70 -14.75 38.35
N PRO A 533 -14.98 -14.96 39.65
CA PRO A 533 -16.34 -15.23 40.10
C PRO A 533 -17.29 -14.03 39.97
N ALA A 534 -16.79 -12.82 39.82
CA ALA A 534 -17.58 -11.59 39.72
C ALA A 534 -17.98 -11.25 38.27
N VAL A 535 -17.30 -11.79 37.25
CA VAL A 535 -17.58 -11.48 35.88
C VAL A 535 -18.93 -12.04 35.40
N SER A 536 -19.61 -11.26 34.60
CA SER A 536 -20.79 -11.67 33.81
C SER A 536 -20.70 -11.09 32.42
N PHE A 537 -21.59 -11.51 31.51
CA PHE A 537 -21.66 -10.88 30.18
C PHE A 537 -21.97 -9.39 30.24
N ASP A 538 -22.66 -8.91 31.29
CA ASP A 538 -23.01 -7.50 31.44
C ASP A 538 -21.90 -6.67 32.10
N THR A 539 -20.97 -7.29 32.81
CA THR A 539 -19.86 -6.62 33.52
C THR A 539 -18.51 -6.80 32.84
N ALA A 540 -18.38 -7.75 31.89
CA ALA A 540 -17.15 -7.96 31.14
C ALA A 540 -16.70 -6.66 30.42
N VAL A 541 -15.42 -6.35 30.52
CA VAL A 541 -14.81 -5.15 29.90
C VAL A 541 -13.69 -5.56 28.95
N ILE A 542 -13.36 -4.69 28.03
CA ILE A 542 -12.18 -4.84 27.17
C ILE A 542 -10.94 -4.76 28.05
N PRO A 543 -10.00 -5.74 27.98
CA PRO A 543 -8.80 -5.72 28.80
C PRO A 543 -7.99 -4.45 28.60
N PRO A 544 -7.57 -3.78 29.70
CA PRO A 544 -6.79 -2.55 29.63
C PRO A 544 -5.38 -2.82 29.07
N ARG A 545 -4.70 -1.76 28.64
CA ARG A 545 -3.35 -1.82 28.07
C ARG A 545 -2.39 -2.66 28.88
N ALA A 546 -2.32 -2.44 30.20
CA ALA A 546 -1.39 -3.15 31.08
C ALA A 546 -1.56 -4.70 31.03
N GLN A 547 -2.80 -5.21 30.93
CA GLN A 547 -3.05 -6.64 30.77
C GLN A 547 -2.69 -7.13 29.36
N ARG A 548 -2.95 -6.30 28.36
CA ARG A 548 -2.67 -6.67 26.94
C ARG A 548 -1.17 -6.72 26.65
N GLU A 549 -0.35 -5.86 27.26
CA GLU A 549 1.11 -5.84 27.12
C GLU A 549 1.80 -6.96 27.91
N HIS A 550 1.19 -7.44 29.00
CA HIS A 550 1.73 -8.49 29.83
C HIS A 550 1.54 -9.88 29.21
N ALA A 551 2.44 -10.82 29.52
CA ALA A 551 2.26 -12.25 29.36
C ALA A 551 2.97 -12.96 30.54
N GLU A 552 2.24 -13.80 31.23
CA GLU A 552 2.68 -14.44 32.49
C GLU A 552 3.91 -15.33 32.31
N ILE A 553 4.06 -15.96 31.15
CA ILE A 553 5.14 -16.90 30.87
C ILE A 553 5.95 -16.41 29.65
N GLY A 554 6.70 -15.35 29.82
CA GLY A 554 7.60 -14.83 28.78
C GLY A 554 6.90 -14.50 27.46
N SER A 555 7.03 -15.36 26.44
CA SER A 555 6.36 -15.19 25.14
C SER A 555 4.89 -15.62 25.15
N LEU A 556 4.44 -16.36 26.11
CA LEU A 556 3.13 -17.03 26.13
C LEU A 556 2.27 -16.59 27.32
N ARG A 557 0.96 -16.61 27.11
CA ARG A 557 -0.04 -16.28 28.12
C ARG A 557 -0.44 -17.52 28.92
N ASP A 558 -0.70 -17.32 30.20
CA ASP A 558 -1.34 -18.33 31.04
C ASP A 558 -2.87 -18.18 30.97
N PRO A 559 -3.61 -19.12 30.34
CA PRO A 559 -5.06 -18.99 30.23
C PRO A 559 -5.77 -18.90 31.61
N ALA A 560 -5.20 -19.49 32.66
CA ALA A 560 -5.77 -19.37 33.99
C ALA A 560 -5.80 -17.93 34.55
N LYS A 561 -4.97 -17.05 33.99
CA LYS A 561 -4.86 -15.64 34.43
C LYS A 561 -5.21 -14.63 33.32
N GLU A 562 -5.07 -15.04 32.07
CA GLU A 562 -5.06 -14.10 30.92
C GLU A 562 -6.08 -14.48 29.83
N GLN A 563 -7.06 -15.35 30.14
CA GLN A 563 -8.07 -15.77 29.18
C GLN A 563 -8.89 -14.59 28.62
N ALA A 564 -9.14 -13.56 29.42
CA ALA A 564 -9.84 -12.36 28.98
C ALA A 564 -9.12 -11.66 27.82
N VAL A 565 -7.78 -11.61 27.87
CA VAL A 565 -6.94 -11.01 26.80
C VAL A 565 -6.94 -11.88 25.56
N ILE A 566 -6.84 -13.19 25.73
CA ILE A 566 -6.93 -14.16 24.62
C ILE A 566 -8.27 -14.01 23.91
N ASP A 567 -9.37 -13.96 24.65
CA ASP A 567 -10.72 -13.77 24.12
C ASP A 567 -10.86 -12.43 23.37
N PHE A 568 -10.27 -11.38 23.90
CA PHE A 568 -10.29 -10.08 23.23
C PHE A 568 -9.58 -10.13 21.88
N TYR A 569 -8.42 -10.77 21.74
CA TYR A 569 -7.72 -10.83 20.45
C TYR A 569 -8.40 -11.76 19.45
N LEU A 570 -9.02 -12.84 19.90
CA LEU A 570 -9.90 -13.65 19.06
C LEU A 570 -11.08 -12.81 18.53
N TYR A 571 -11.75 -12.08 19.44
CA TYR A 571 -12.84 -11.18 19.09
C TYR A 571 -12.39 -10.04 18.14
N ASN A 572 -11.26 -9.39 18.42
CA ASN A 572 -10.75 -8.28 17.62
C ASN A 572 -10.53 -8.70 16.16
N SER A 573 -9.94 -9.87 15.94
CA SER A 573 -9.73 -10.41 14.59
C SER A 573 -11.03 -10.83 13.92
N ASP A 574 -11.95 -11.42 14.69
CA ASP A 574 -13.31 -11.76 14.22
C ASP A 574 -14.10 -10.50 13.78
N LEU A 575 -13.96 -9.39 14.52
CA LEU A 575 -14.61 -8.12 14.22
C LEU A 575 -14.12 -7.52 12.89
N VAL A 576 -12.80 -7.51 12.67
CA VAL A 576 -12.21 -7.00 11.43
C VAL A 576 -12.68 -7.83 10.24
N ALA A 577 -12.55 -9.16 10.32
CA ALA A 577 -12.98 -10.07 9.25
C ALA A 577 -14.47 -9.94 8.96
N ASP A 578 -15.33 -9.85 9.99
CA ASP A 578 -16.77 -9.64 9.86
C ASP A 578 -17.11 -8.33 9.17
N THR A 579 -16.39 -7.26 9.49
CA THR A 579 -16.58 -5.93 8.89
C THR A 579 -16.30 -5.96 7.38
N ILE A 580 -15.16 -6.53 6.98
CA ILE A 580 -14.80 -6.71 5.57
C ILE A 580 -15.86 -7.53 4.83
N CYS A 581 -16.25 -8.69 5.38
CA CYS A 581 -17.26 -9.57 4.77
C CYS A 581 -18.63 -8.92 4.68
N THR A 582 -19.01 -8.07 5.64
CA THR A 582 -20.28 -7.34 5.64
C THR A 582 -20.35 -6.34 4.49
N PHE A 583 -19.32 -5.53 4.29
CA PHE A 583 -19.29 -4.58 3.18
C PHE A 583 -19.14 -5.29 1.82
N ALA A 584 -18.34 -6.36 1.75
CA ALA A 584 -18.22 -7.15 0.53
C ALA A 584 -19.57 -7.75 0.11
N ARG A 585 -20.36 -8.28 1.07
CA ARG A 585 -21.71 -8.80 0.83
C ARG A 585 -22.63 -7.71 0.30
N ALA A 586 -22.59 -6.51 0.87
CA ALA A 586 -23.38 -5.36 0.39
C ALA A 586 -23.04 -5.02 -1.06
N VAL A 587 -21.75 -4.90 -1.40
CA VAL A 587 -21.29 -4.63 -2.78
C VAL A 587 -21.75 -5.74 -3.73
N LYS A 588 -21.61 -7.02 -3.35
CA LYS A 588 -22.09 -8.16 -4.15
C LYS A 588 -23.59 -8.12 -4.37
N GLY A 589 -24.36 -7.70 -3.36
CA GLY A 589 -25.80 -7.50 -3.47
C GLY A 589 -26.16 -6.42 -4.49
N PHE A 590 -25.56 -5.24 -4.37
CA PHE A 590 -25.83 -4.09 -5.25
C PHE A 590 -25.38 -4.31 -6.70
N THR A 591 -24.36 -5.14 -6.91
CA THR A 591 -23.82 -5.46 -8.25
C THR A 591 -24.38 -6.76 -8.82
N HIS A 592 -25.38 -7.37 -8.18
CA HIS A 592 -25.96 -8.67 -8.56
C HIS A 592 -24.87 -9.74 -8.79
N ARG A 593 -23.78 -9.69 -7.99
CA ARG A 593 -22.61 -10.60 -8.06
C ARG A 593 -21.88 -10.60 -9.40
N LYS A 594 -22.02 -9.54 -10.20
CA LYS A 594 -21.34 -9.41 -11.51
C LYS A 594 -19.98 -8.75 -11.46
N LYS A 595 -19.64 -8.18 -10.30
CA LYS A 595 -18.36 -7.46 -10.07
C LYS A 595 -17.53 -8.21 -9.05
N VAL A 596 -16.18 -8.15 -9.19
CA VAL A 596 -15.25 -8.70 -8.20
C VAL A 596 -15.12 -7.75 -7.00
N VAL A 597 -14.86 -8.31 -5.82
CA VAL A 597 -14.64 -7.54 -4.59
C VAL A 597 -13.36 -8.05 -3.92
N GLY A 598 -12.49 -7.13 -3.56
CA GLY A 598 -11.25 -7.41 -2.85
C GLY A 598 -11.03 -6.54 -1.63
N ALA A 599 -10.04 -6.92 -0.82
CA ALA A 599 -9.61 -6.19 0.36
C ALA A 599 -8.15 -6.49 0.69
N PHE A 600 -7.49 -5.56 1.36
CA PHE A 600 -6.24 -5.83 2.07
C PHE A 600 -6.56 -6.67 3.31
N TYR A 601 -5.99 -7.84 3.44
CA TYR A 601 -6.16 -8.64 4.67
C TYR A 601 -5.21 -9.84 4.74
N GLY A 602 -4.94 -10.31 5.98
CA GLY A 602 -4.25 -11.56 6.22
C GLY A 602 -2.72 -11.45 6.27
N TYR A 603 -2.16 -10.36 6.77
CA TYR A 603 -0.71 -10.09 6.83
C TYR A 603 0.02 -10.92 7.91
N LEU A 604 -0.29 -12.20 7.98
CA LEU A 604 0.20 -13.11 9.01
C LEU A 604 1.72 -13.23 9.04
N LEU A 605 2.37 -13.16 7.89
CA LEU A 605 3.82 -13.30 7.76
C LEU A 605 4.59 -11.98 7.86
N GLN A 606 3.89 -10.82 7.78
CA GLN A 606 4.54 -9.50 7.87
C GLN A 606 4.49 -8.91 9.28
N LEU A 607 3.39 -9.10 10.01
CA LEU A 607 3.16 -8.42 11.29
C LEU A 607 3.76 -9.16 12.50
N CYS A 608 4.42 -10.29 12.27
CA CYS A 608 4.99 -11.12 13.32
C CYS A 608 6.07 -10.40 14.12
N GLY A 609 6.03 -10.54 15.44
CA GLY A 609 6.96 -9.90 16.37
C GLY A 609 6.73 -8.39 16.53
N GLU A 610 5.71 -7.84 15.90
CA GLU A 610 5.26 -6.48 16.09
C GLU A 610 3.97 -6.43 16.93
N GLN A 611 3.73 -5.27 17.52
CA GLN A 611 2.49 -5.01 18.25
C GLN A 611 1.25 -5.21 17.36
N ARG A 612 1.39 -4.95 16.06
CA ARG A 612 0.35 -5.11 15.05
C ARG A 612 -0.10 -6.57 14.86
N GLN A 613 0.70 -7.56 15.18
CA GLN A 613 0.33 -8.97 15.00
C GLN A 613 -1.04 -9.29 15.60
N GLN A 614 -1.28 -8.93 16.86
CA GLN A 614 -2.57 -9.12 17.52
C GLN A 614 -3.46 -7.90 17.41
N ASN A 615 -2.88 -6.68 17.55
CA ASN A 615 -3.66 -5.44 17.58
C ASN A 615 -4.30 -5.09 16.23
N ALA A 616 -3.70 -5.45 15.09
CA ALA A 616 -4.26 -5.17 13.76
C ALA A 616 -5.55 -5.94 13.44
N GLY A 617 -5.78 -7.09 14.10
CA GLY A 617 -6.97 -7.90 13.86
C GLY A 617 -6.92 -8.76 12.58
N HIS A 618 -5.73 -9.13 12.10
CA HIS A 618 -5.54 -9.95 10.90
C HIS A 618 -5.48 -11.47 11.17
N LEU A 619 -5.77 -11.91 12.41
CA LEU A 619 -5.67 -13.32 12.82
C LEU A 619 -6.99 -14.11 12.64
N ALA A 620 -7.74 -13.79 11.58
CA ALA A 620 -8.97 -14.51 11.20
C ALA A 620 -9.06 -14.68 9.67
N LEU A 621 -7.94 -15.00 9.02
CA LEU A 621 -7.85 -15.18 7.58
C LEU A 621 -8.79 -16.31 7.10
N ALA A 622 -8.87 -17.42 7.83
CA ALA A 622 -9.79 -18.51 7.51
C ALA A 622 -11.23 -18.05 7.34
N LYS A 623 -11.70 -17.13 8.19
CA LYS A 623 -13.06 -16.55 8.12
C LYS A 623 -13.30 -15.75 6.83
N VAL A 624 -12.31 -15.00 6.39
CA VAL A 624 -12.38 -14.23 5.14
C VAL A 624 -12.32 -15.16 3.93
N LEU A 625 -11.49 -16.21 3.97
CA LEU A 625 -11.30 -17.15 2.87
C LEU A 625 -12.55 -17.98 2.57
N VAL A 626 -13.35 -18.32 3.57
CA VAL A 626 -14.62 -19.05 3.34
C VAL A 626 -15.76 -18.14 2.84
N SER A 627 -15.60 -16.82 2.88
CA SER A 627 -16.60 -15.87 2.38
C SER A 627 -16.75 -16.00 0.87
N ARG A 628 -17.99 -16.12 0.40
CA ARG A 628 -18.34 -16.12 -1.04
C ARG A 628 -18.40 -14.71 -1.64
N ASP A 629 -18.23 -13.69 -0.82
CA ASP A 629 -18.40 -12.29 -1.19
C ASP A 629 -17.05 -11.60 -1.47
N ILE A 630 -15.93 -12.23 -1.09
CA ILE A 630 -14.56 -11.80 -1.41
C ILE A 630 -14.03 -12.64 -2.58
N ASP A 631 -13.51 -12.00 -3.62
CA ASP A 631 -12.91 -12.66 -4.80
C ASP A 631 -11.39 -12.63 -4.76
N PHE A 632 -10.79 -11.58 -4.21
CA PHE A 632 -9.34 -11.44 -4.12
C PHE A 632 -8.91 -10.78 -2.81
N LEU A 633 -7.69 -11.08 -2.41
CA LEU A 633 -6.99 -10.41 -1.32
C LEU A 633 -5.70 -9.78 -1.85
N THR A 634 -5.15 -8.86 -1.10
CA THR A 634 -3.96 -8.10 -1.49
C THR A 634 -3.13 -7.65 -0.29
N SER A 635 -1.86 -7.45 -0.52
CA SER A 635 -0.95 -6.67 0.32
C SER A 635 0.12 -6.00 -0.51
N PRO A 636 0.84 -5.01 0.04
CA PRO A 636 2.14 -4.62 -0.50
C PRO A 636 3.09 -5.83 -0.60
N THR A 637 4.03 -5.80 -1.54
CA THR A 637 5.20 -6.69 -1.51
C THR A 637 5.87 -6.58 -0.14
N SER A 638 6.19 -7.70 0.50
CA SER A 638 6.63 -7.69 1.90
C SER A 638 7.82 -6.77 2.15
N TYR A 639 7.67 -5.87 3.11
CA TYR A 639 8.74 -4.94 3.52
C TYR A 639 9.96 -5.65 4.13
N ALA A 640 9.77 -6.84 4.68
CA ALA A 640 10.84 -7.63 5.28
C ALA A 640 11.71 -8.35 4.24
N PHE A 641 11.21 -8.55 3.00
CA PHE A 641 11.83 -9.48 2.05
C PHE A 641 12.08 -8.89 0.65
N ARG A 642 11.88 -7.59 0.47
CA ARG A 642 12.02 -6.87 -0.80
C ARG A 642 13.44 -6.33 -1.07
N GLN A 643 14.45 -6.76 -0.29
CA GLN A 643 15.82 -6.29 -0.48
C GLN A 643 16.30 -6.58 -1.90
N PHE A 644 17.12 -5.68 -2.44
CA PHE A 644 17.70 -5.82 -3.76
C PHE A 644 18.61 -7.07 -3.86
N GLY A 645 18.58 -7.69 -5.01
CA GLY A 645 19.38 -8.88 -5.30
C GLY A 645 18.95 -10.13 -4.51
N GLY A 646 19.82 -11.10 -4.38
CA GLY A 646 19.53 -12.40 -3.78
C GLY A 646 19.39 -12.41 -2.26
N GLU A 647 19.62 -11.30 -1.58
CA GLU A 647 19.30 -11.16 -0.16
C GLU A 647 17.77 -11.12 0.04
N GLY A 648 17.03 -10.50 -0.88
CA GLY A 648 15.57 -10.44 -0.86
C GLY A 648 14.95 -11.76 -1.32
N THR A 649 14.06 -12.31 -0.50
CA THR A 649 13.38 -13.57 -0.79
C THR A 649 11.94 -13.40 -1.29
N SER A 650 11.47 -12.16 -1.41
CA SER A 650 10.20 -11.73 -2.04
C SER A 650 8.97 -12.51 -1.60
N HIS A 651 8.86 -12.85 -0.30
CA HIS A 651 7.68 -13.50 0.24
C HIS A 651 6.46 -12.58 0.21
N PHE A 652 5.29 -13.16 0.02
CA PHE A 652 4.03 -12.47 0.23
C PHE A 652 3.77 -12.27 1.73
N MET A 653 3.01 -11.25 2.10
CA MET A 653 2.66 -10.99 3.52
C MET A 653 1.69 -12.02 4.11
N SER A 654 1.07 -12.85 3.29
CA SER A 654 0.01 -13.79 3.67
C SER A 654 0.37 -15.24 3.34
N LEU A 655 -0.50 -16.16 3.78
CA LEU A 655 -0.42 -17.58 3.48
C LEU A 655 -1.03 -17.86 2.11
N LEU A 656 -0.24 -17.65 1.05
CA LEU A 656 -0.70 -17.71 -0.35
C LEU A 656 -1.33 -19.07 -0.70
N GLY A 657 -0.78 -20.17 -0.20
CA GLY A 657 -1.33 -21.51 -0.44
C GLY A 657 -2.80 -21.60 0.02
N SER A 658 -3.14 -21.06 1.19
CA SER A 658 -4.52 -21.01 1.70
C SER A 658 -5.42 -20.15 0.83
N VAL A 659 -4.93 -19.00 0.38
CA VAL A 659 -5.68 -18.10 -0.52
C VAL A 659 -6.01 -18.82 -1.83
N THR A 660 -5.02 -19.44 -2.45
CA THR A 660 -5.16 -20.19 -3.71
C THR A 660 -6.10 -21.39 -3.56
N LEU A 661 -5.93 -22.19 -2.50
CA LEU A 661 -6.82 -23.33 -2.19
C LEU A 661 -8.28 -22.90 -2.02
N SER A 662 -8.51 -21.71 -1.50
CA SER A 662 -9.86 -21.18 -1.32
C SER A 662 -10.47 -20.60 -2.60
N GLY A 663 -9.76 -20.71 -3.73
CA GLY A 663 -10.21 -20.22 -5.03
C GLY A 663 -10.19 -18.70 -5.16
N LYS A 664 -9.43 -18.01 -4.31
CA LYS A 664 -9.30 -16.55 -4.32
C LYS A 664 -8.03 -16.13 -5.01
N LEU A 665 -8.10 -15.02 -5.76
CA LEU A 665 -6.94 -14.43 -6.40
C LEU A 665 -6.16 -13.60 -5.37
N TRP A 666 -4.83 -13.66 -5.44
CA TRP A 666 -3.95 -12.73 -4.75
C TRP A 666 -3.51 -11.64 -5.73
N PHE A 667 -3.62 -10.38 -5.30
CA PHE A 667 -2.96 -9.27 -5.96
C PHE A 667 -1.77 -8.82 -5.13
N ASP A 668 -0.57 -8.84 -5.68
CA ASP A 668 0.60 -8.23 -5.07
C ASP A 668 0.63 -6.73 -5.42
N GLU A 669 0.71 -5.88 -4.41
CA GLU A 669 0.93 -4.44 -4.61
C GLU A 669 2.43 -4.19 -4.68
N ASN A 670 3.00 -4.11 -5.88
CA ASN A 670 4.40 -3.80 -6.07
C ASN A 670 4.64 -2.31 -5.83
N ASP A 671 4.88 -1.96 -4.58
CA ASP A 671 5.20 -0.61 -4.10
C ASP A 671 6.70 -0.40 -3.86
N ILE A 672 7.54 -1.26 -4.45
CA ILE A 672 8.99 -1.11 -4.41
C ILE A 672 9.39 0.20 -5.08
N ARG A 673 10.15 1.00 -4.36
CA ARG A 673 10.61 2.29 -4.88
C ARG A 673 11.69 2.08 -5.93
N THR A 674 11.59 2.82 -7.04
CA THR A 674 12.62 2.82 -8.09
C THR A 674 13.74 3.82 -7.77
N SER A 675 14.82 3.75 -8.51
CA SER A 675 15.94 4.71 -8.42
C SER A 675 15.54 6.15 -8.69
N LEU A 676 14.40 6.38 -9.37
CA LEU A 676 13.85 7.71 -9.67
C LEU A 676 13.26 8.42 -8.44
N VAL A 677 13.01 7.68 -7.34
CA VAL A 677 12.52 8.27 -6.09
C VAL A 677 13.67 8.82 -5.26
N PRO A 678 13.59 10.00 -4.64
CA PRO A 678 14.60 10.50 -3.71
C PRO A 678 14.87 9.52 -2.55
N GLY A 679 16.11 9.51 -2.05
CA GLY A 679 16.53 8.68 -0.92
C GLY A 679 17.65 7.70 -1.26
N ALA A 680 18.25 7.09 -0.23
CA ALA A 680 19.35 6.15 -0.39
C ALA A 680 18.89 4.81 -1.01
N PRO A 681 19.75 4.14 -1.81
CA PRO A 681 19.53 2.75 -2.22
C PRO A 681 19.26 1.83 -1.02
N GLY A 682 18.44 0.82 -1.20
CA GLY A 682 18.00 -0.11 -0.14
C GLY A 682 16.75 0.33 0.61
N THR A 683 16.46 1.65 0.67
CA THR A 683 15.24 2.15 1.32
C THR A 683 14.01 1.70 0.51
N TRP A 684 13.08 0.99 1.16
CA TRP A 684 11.86 0.45 0.52
C TRP A 684 12.14 -0.47 -0.69
N GLY A 685 13.27 -1.18 -0.70
CA GLY A 685 13.66 -2.06 -1.79
C GLY A 685 14.29 -1.35 -3.00
N LYS A 686 14.52 -0.05 -2.92
CA LYS A 686 15.05 0.81 -3.98
C LYS A 686 16.41 0.35 -4.46
N ALA A 687 16.58 0.18 -5.77
CA ALA A 687 17.88 -0.03 -6.41
C ALA A 687 18.68 1.29 -6.52
N ALA A 688 19.92 1.19 -6.93
CA ALA A 688 20.81 2.35 -7.10
C ALA A 688 20.55 3.10 -8.40
N ASP A 689 20.14 2.40 -9.45
CA ASP A 689 19.95 2.89 -10.81
C ASP A 689 18.84 2.11 -11.54
N VAL A 690 18.52 2.54 -12.75
CA VAL A 690 17.47 1.94 -13.60
C VAL A 690 17.79 0.48 -13.97
N ALA A 691 19.05 0.12 -14.15
CA ALA A 691 19.42 -1.28 -14.44
C ALA A 691 19.06 -2.18 -13.25
N GLY A 692 19.37 -1.75 -12.04
CA GLY A 692 18.95 -2.43 -10.82
C GLY A 692 17.42 -2.44 -10.64
N ASP A 693 16.71 -1.38 -11.00
CA ASP A 693 15.24 -1.36 -10.98
C ASP A 693 14.66 -2.44 -11.89
N ILE A 694 15.22 -2.60 -13.10
CA ILE A 694 14.81 -3.65 -14.05
C ILE A 694 14.96 -5.04 -13.43
N VAL A 695 16.13 -5.35 -12.87
CA VAL A 695 16.41 -6.65 -12.21
C VAL A 695 15.45 -6.89 -11.04
N GLN A 696 15.15 -5.85 -10.25
CA GLN A 696 14.21 -5.98 -9.14
C GLN A 696 12.78 -6.27 -9.63
N GLN A 697 12.32 -5.59 -10.69
CA GLN A 697 11.00 -5.86 -11.28
C GLN A 697 10.91 -7.27 -11.89
N GLU A 698 11.98 -7.76 -12.51
CA GLU A 698 12.07 -9.12 -13.04
C GLU A 698 11.95 -10.17 -11.94
N LYS A 699 12.68 -10.00 -10.84
CA LYS A 699 12.63 -10.88 -9.67
C LYS A 699 11.22 -10.94 -9.06
N GLU A 700 10.62 -9.80 -8.80
CA GLU A 700 9.28 -9.75 -8.19
C GLU A 700 8.23 -10.36 -9.11
N LEU A 701 8.28 -10.05 -10.41
CA LEU A 701 7.32 -10.61 -11.33
C LEU A 701 7.53 -12.12 -11.60
N ALA A 702 8.77 -12.63 -11.50
CA ALA A 702 9.01 -14.09 -11.55
C ALA A 702 8.27 -14.82 -10.42
N ASN A 703 8.35 -14.29 -9.20
CA ASN A 703 7.59 -14.81 -8.06
C ASN A 703 6.07 -14.77 -8.31
N VAL A 704 5.55 -13.63 -8.78
CA VAL A 704 4.13 -13.44 -9.13
C VAL A 704 3.67 -14.43 -10.20
N MET A 705 4.42 -14.57 -11.28
CA MET A 705 4.08 -15.44 -12.40
C MET A 705 4.07 -16.93 -12.02
N VAL A 706 5.10 -17.38 -11.30
CA VAL A 706 5.21 -18.80 -10.89
C VAL A 706 4.11 -19.16 -9.91
N ASN A 707 3.77 -18.29 -8.96
CA ASN A 707 2.70 -18.52 -8.01
C ASN A 707 1.29 -18.28 -8.59
N GLY A 708 1.17 -17.85 -9.85
CA GLY A 708 -0.12 -17.62 -10.51
C GLY A 708 -0.95 -16.50 -9.89
N THR A 709 -0.31 -15.52 -9.27
CA THR A 709 -0.95 -14.35 -8.68
C THR A 709 -1.11 -13.23 -9.71
N ALA A 710 -1.84 -12.19 -9.36
CA ALA A 710 -1.91 -10.92 -10.06
C ALA A 710 -0.99 -9.90 -9.37
N GLN A 711 -0.70 -8.79 -10.07
CA GLN A 711 0.10 -7.70 -9.54
C GLN A 711 -0.40 -6.37 -10.07
N TRP A 712 -0.26 -5.31 -9.27
CA TRP A 712 -0.22 -3.95 -9.80
C TRP A 712 1.09 -3.26 -9.46
N TRP A 713 1.64 -2.55 -10.42
CA TRP A 713 2.68 -1.55 -10.16
C TRP A 713 2.03 -0.36 -9.44
N PHE A 714 2.56 -0.01 -8.28
CA PHE A 714 2.01 1.03 -7.45
C PHE A 714 2.83 2.31 -7.50
N ASP A 715 2.29 3.30 -8.18
CA ASP A 715 2.85 4.65 -8.19
C ASP A 715 2.26 5.47 -7.03
N VAL A 716 3.10 5.82 -6.08
CA VAL A 716 2.69 6.64 -4.93
C VAL A 716 2.45 8.12 -5.29
N GLY A 717 2.57 8.50 -6.58
CA GLY A 717 2.15 9.80 -7.09
C GLY A 717 3.25 10.70 -7.67
N SER A 718 4.39 10.11 -8.09
CA SER A 718 5.53 10.88 -8.60
C SER A 718 6.08 10.35 -9.94
N ASN A 719 5.31 9.56 -10.69
CA ASN A 719 5.78 8.86 -11.89
C ASN A 719 7.08 8.07 -11.64
N VAL A 720 7.07 7.24 -10.62
CA VAL A 720 8.25 6.52 -10.13
C VAL A 720 8.77 5.46 -11.10
N TYR A 721 8.07 5.20 -12.19
CA TYR A 721 8.45 4.29 -13.27
C TYR A 721 8.78 5.02 -14.58
N GLY A 722 8.83 6.36 -14.59
CA GLY A 722 8.86 7.20 -15.79
C GLY A 722 10.18 7.21 -16.58
N ASP A 723 11.02 6.16 -16.48
CA ASP A 723 12.20 5.96 -17.33
C ASP A 723 11.83 5.09 -18.56
N PRO A 724 12.24 5.49 -19.78
CA PRO A 724 11.92 4.73 -20.99
C PRO A 724 12.40 3.29 -20.99
N MET A 725 13.61 2.99 -20.49
CA MET A 725 14.16 1.63 -20.44
C MET A 725 13.37 0.75 -19.47
N LEU A 726 12.99 1.31 -18.32
CA LEU A 726 12.17 0.63 -17.33
C LEU A 726 10.77 0.35 -17.90
N MET A 727 10.14 1.32 -18.58
CA MET A 727 8.82 1.15 -19.18
C MET A 727 8.83 0.14 -20.33
N ASP A 728 9.86 0.12 -21.16
CA ASP A 728 10.03 -0.91 -22.20
C ASP A 728 10.17 -2.31 -21.58
N ARG A 729 10.88 -2.41 -20.43
CA ARG A 729 10.98 -3.68 -19.70
C ARG A 729 9.64 -4.11 -19.12
N ILE A 730 8.91 -3.19 -18.47
CA ILE A 730 7.56 -3.45 -17.98
C ILE A 730 6.64 -3.95 -19.11
N ALA A 731 6.70 -3.34 -20.29
CA ALA A 731 5.94 -3.79 -21.46
C ALA A 731 6.27 -5.23 -21.85
N ARG A 732 7.55 -5.66 -21.79
CA ARG A 732 7.94 -7.05 -22.03
C ARG A 732 7.39 -7.97 -20.93
N LEU A 733 7.50 -7.58 -19.68
CA LEU A 733 7.00 -8.35 -18.53
C LEU A 733 5.47 -8.56 -18.60
N VAL A 734 4.71 -7.56 -19.05
CA VAL A 734 3.25 -7.68 -19.30
C VAL A 734 2.95 -8.70 -20.40
N ARG A 735 3.75 -8.74 -21.47
CA ARG A 735 3.62 -9.77 -22.53
C ARG A 735 3.91 -11.17 -21.99
N ASN A 736 4.99 -11.32 -21.23
CA ASN A 736 5.35 -12.60 -20.58
C ASN A 736 4.21 -13.11 -19.69
N ALA A 737 3.64 -12.23 -18.85
CA ALA A 737 2.49 -12.57 -18.01
C ALA A 737 1.25 -13.02 -18.82
N SER A 738 1.12 -12.56 -20.05
CA SER A 738 0.05 -13.01 -20.96
C SER A 738 0.38 -14.39 -21.58
N GLU A 739 1.62 -14.63 -21.97
CA GLU A 739 2.06 -15.92 -22.53
C GLU A 739 1.87 -17.08 -21.57
N ILE A 740 2.26 -16.91 -20.31
CA ILE A 740 2.22 -17.97 -19.30
C ILE A 740 0.79 -18.40 -18.92
N GLN A 741 -0.23 -17.65 -19.30
CA GLN A 741 -1.61 -18.06 -19.05
C GLN A 741 -2.00 -19.36 -19.74
N ALA A 742 -1.30 -19.74 -20.79
CA ALA A 742 -1.50 -21.00 -21.50
C ALA A 742 -0.86 -22.20 -20.76
N LEU A 743 0.04 -21.96 -19.80
CA LEU A 743 0.78 -22.99 -19.07
C LEU A 743 -0.04 -23.54 -17.90
N ASP A 744 0.25 -24.81 -17.52
CA ASP A 744 -0.24 -25.39 -16.26
C ASP A 744 0.55 -24.79 -15.07
N ARG A 745 -0.09 -23.87 -14.37
CA ARG A 745 0.46 -23.15 -13.22
C ARG A 745 0.08 -23.79 -11.88
N THR A 746 -0.39 -25.03 -11.87
CA THR A 746 -0.68 -25.76 -10.63
C THR A 746 0.56 -25.74 -9.74
N PRO A 747 0.44 -25.34 -8.45
CA PRO A 747 1.55 -25.38 -7.51
C PRO A 747 2.23 -26.73 -7.47
N ALA A 748 3.56 -26.76 -7.34
CA ALA A 748 4.37 -27.98 -7.32
C ALA A 748 4.96 -28.27 -5.93
N ASP A 749 4.45 -27.61 -4.88
CA ASP A 749 4.93 -27.74 -3.51
C ASP A 749 4.56 -29.11 -2.89
N GLU A 750 5.59 -29.86 -2.50
CA GLU A 750 5.48 -31.07 -1.68
C GLU A 750 5.81 -30.80 -0.20
N VAL A 751 6.19 -29.54 0.10
CA VAL A 751 6.55 -29.05 1.43
C VAL A 751 5.54 -27.98 1.86
N ALA A 752 5.01 -28.11 3.05
CA ALA A 752 4.05 -27.17 3.62
C ALA A 752 4.59 -26.52 4.89
N MET A 753 4.54 -25.18 4.96
CA MET A 753 4.63 -24.45 6.21
C MET A 753 3.22 -24.22 6.75
N ILE A 754 2.96 -24.65 7.98
CA ILE A 754 1.63 -24.61 8.61
C ILE A 754 1.59 -23.56 9.71
N VAL A 755 0.62 -22.66 9.62
CA VAL A 755 0.37 -21.61 10.60
C VAL A 755 -1.03 -21.77 11.20
N ASP A 756 -1.12 -21.94 12.51
CA ASP A 756 -2.35 -21.76 13.26
C ASP A 756 -2.46 -20.30 13.69
N GLU A 757 -3.27 -19.54 12.94
CA GLU A 757 -3.43 -18.09 13.17
C GLU A 757 -4.05 -17.79 14.55
N ARG A 758 -4.91 -18.65 15.04
CA ARG A 758 -5.59 -18.46 16.33
C ARG A 758 -4.63 -18.62 17.50
N SER A 759 -3.68 -19.56 17.41
CA SER A 759 -2.66 -19.78 18.42
C SER A 759 -1.82 -18.54 18.72
N LEU A 760 -1.71 -17.61 17.77
CA LEU A 760 -1.00 -16.33 17.95
C LEU A 760 -1.70 -15.39 18.97
N CYS A 761 -2.98 -15.61 19.28
CA CYS A 761 -3.69 -14.89 20.34
C CYS A 761 -3.21 -15.26 21.74
N TRP A 762 -2.57 -16.44 21.91
CA TRP A 762 -1.94 -16.89 23.17
C TRP A 762 -0.54 -16.32 23.38
N MET A 763 0.00 -15.60 22.41
CA MET A 763 1.31 -14.98 22.52
C MET A 763 1.23 -13.57 23.12
N ARG A 764 2.35 -13.14 23.71
CA ARG A 764 2.55 -11.77 24.10
C ARG A 764 2.51 -10.85 22.89
N VAL A 765 1.91 -9.68 23.04
CA VAL A 765 1.88 -8.67 21.98
C VAL A 765 3.30 -8.16 21.71
N GLY A 766 3.67 -8.12 20.44
CA GLY A 766 4.98 -7.63 20.01
C GLY A 766 6.14 -8.56 20.40
N ASP A 767 5.88 -9.85 20.53
CA ASP A 767 6.92 -10.81 20.92
C ASP A 767 8.00 -11.01 19.85
N LYS A 768 9.21 -10.57 20.16
CA LYS A 768 10.38 -10.68 19.29
C LYS A 768 11.25 -11.92 19.60
N ALA A 769 11.01 -12.56 20.75
CA ALA A 769 11.84 -13.66 21.20
C ALA A 769 11.45 -15.00 20.54
N LEU A 770 10.16 -15.23 20.34
CA LEU A 770 9.62 -16.44 19.74
C LEU A 770 8.81 -16.14 18.47
N GLY A 771 7.86 -15.20 18.50
CA GLY A 771 6.92 -14.97 17.41
C GLY A 771 7.58 -14.54 16.10
N ALA A 772 8.48 -13.57 16.13
CA ALA A 772 9.21 -13.15 14.93
C ALA A 772 10.14 -14.26 14.38
N PRO A 773 10.95 -14.95 15.19
CA PRO A 773 11.77 -16.06 14.72
C PRO A 773 10.99 -17.24 14.12
N LEU A 774 9.81 -17.57 14.68
CA LEU A 774 8.99 -18.68 14.20
C LEU A 774 8.43 -18.46 12.79
N LEU A 775 8.07 -17.23 12.44
CA LEU A 775 7.40 -16.91 11.19
C LEU A 775 8.30 -16.08 10.27
N VAL A 776 8.32 -14.78 10.43
CA VAL A 776 9.07 -13.90 9.52
C VAL A 776 10.56 -14.24 9.44
N GLY A 777 11.18 -14.61 10.56
CA GLY A 777 12.59 -15.00 10.61
C GLY A 777 12.90 -16.36 9.94
N GLN A 778 11.92 -17.28 9.90
CA GLN A 778 12.11 -18.61 9.31
C GLN A 778 12.01 -18.60 7.79
N LEU A 779 11.24 -17.68 7.20
CA LEU A 779 10.93 -17.67 5.76
C LEU A 779 12.17 -17.62 4.84
N PRO A 780 13.22 -16.81 5.10
CA PRO A 780 14.41 -16.79 4.24
C PRO A 780 15.12 -18.13 4.13
N ALA A 781 15.16 -18.90 5.23
CA ALA A 781 15.76 -20.23 5.21
C ALA A 781 14.88 -21.25 4.48
N LEU A 782 13.56 -21.18 4.66
CA LEU A 782 12.60 -22.04 3.96
C LEU A 782 12.64 -21.83 2.43
N SER A 783 12.78 -20.61 1.96
CA SER A 783 12.85 -20.35 0.50
C SER A 783 14.13 -20.87 -0.15
N ARG A 784 15.15 -21.25 0.65
CA ARG A 784 16.47 -21.71 0.19
C ARG A 784 16.71 -23.21 0.38
N ILE A 785 15.66 -24.00 0.57
CA ILE A 785 15.78 -25.46 0.71
C ILE A 785 15.92 -26.19 -0.64
N GLY A 786 15.89 -25.47 -1.75
CA GLY A 786 15.99 -26.03 -3.10
C GLY A 786 14.66 -26.56 -3.65
N ALA A 787 13.57 -26.49 -2.90
CA ALA A 787 12.24 -26.91 -3.30
C ALA A 787 11.19 -25.82 -3.02
N PRO A 788 10.09 -25.73 -3.77
CA PRO A 788 9.01 -24.80 -3.47
C PRO A 788 8.32 -25.17 -2.15
N VAL A 789 7.94 -24.15 -1.38
CA VAL A 789 7.25 -24.30 -0.09
C VAL A 789 5.91 -23.59 -0.14
N GLY A 790 4.83 -24.32 0.09
CA GLY A 790 3.50 -23.76 0.23
C GLY A 790 3.27 -23.26 1.67
N HIS A 791 2.56 -22.14 1.81
CA HIS A 791 2.23 -21.55 3.12
C HIS A 791 0.73 -21.69 3.38
N TYR A 792 0.34 -22.40 4.44
CA TYR A 792 -1.04 -22.81 4.68
C TYR A 792 -1.49 -22.56 6.11
N LEU A 793 -2.79 -22.33 6.26
CA LEU A 793 -3.47 -22.38 7.57
C LEU A 793 -3.57 -23.81 8.07
N ALA A 794 -3.55 -23.99 9.40
CA ALA A 794 -3.82 -25.30 10.03
C ALA A 794 -5.18 -25.88 9.59
N SER A 795 -6.17 -25.04 9.36
CA SER A 795 -7.50 -25.48 8.89
C SER A 795 -7.49 -26.10 7.47
N ASP A 796 -6.43 -25.91 6.69
CA ASP A 796 -6.29 -26.49 5.34
C ASP A 796 -5.68 -27.88 5.32
N LEU A 797 -5.11 -28.38 6.42
CA LEU A 797 -4.45 -29.69 6.51
C LEU A 797 -5.22 -30.84 5.85
N PRO A 798 -6.56 -30.97 5.99
CA PRO A 798 -7.32 -32.06 5.32
C PRO A 798 -7.27 -32.02 3.79
N ARG A 799 -6.84 -30.90 3.20
CA ARG A 799 -6.78 -30.65 1.75
C ARG A 799 -5.37 -30.88 1.17
N LEU A 800 -4.34 -30.95 2.04
CA LEU A 800 -2.93 -31.08 1.66
C LEU A 800 -2.57 -32.58 1.48
N ARG A 801 -3.01 -33.17 0.38
CA ARG A 801 -2.92 -34.64 0.16
C ARG A 801 -1.55 -35.08 -0.37
N ASP A 802 -0.92 -34.27 -1.20
CA ASP A 802 0.30 -34.61 -1.93
C ASP A 802 1.60 -34.14 -1.24
N HIS A 803 1.48 -33.44 -0.12
CA HIS A 803 2.62 -32.96 0.65
C HIS A 803 3.26 -34.08 1.46
N LYS A 804 4.58 -34.08 1.49
CA LYS A 804 5.43 -35.09 2.16
C LYS A 804 6.02 -34.56 3.48
N VAL A 805 6.32 -33.23 3.55
CA VAL A 805 6.92 -32.59 4.72
C VAL A 805 6.06 -31.41 5.18
N PHE A 806 5.82 -31.35 6.49
CA PHE A 806 5.01 -30.33 7.12
C PHE A 806 5.81 -29.66 8.25
N PHE A 807 6.15 -28.37 8.08
CA PHE A 807 6.73 -27.53 9.13
C PHE A 807 5.59 -26.87 9.91
N ILE A 808 5.27 -27.40 11.09
CA ILE A 808 4.16 -26.96 11.94
C ILE A 808 4.68 -25.92 12.93
N MET A 809 4.45 -24.63 12.63
CA MET A 809 5.14 -23.52 13.27
C MET A 809 4.45 -22.97 14.51
N THR A 810 3.14 -22.81 14.50
CA THR A 810 2.43 -22.05 15.55
C THR A 810 1.25 -22.81 16.18
N SER A 811 1.16 -24.13 16.06
CA SER A 811 0.06 -24.93 16.65
C SER A 811 0.22 -25.08 18.17
N PHE A 812 0.16 -23.95 18.89
CA PHE A 812 0.26 -23.94 20.37
C PHE A 812 -1.03 -24.34 21.03
N ALA A 813 -2.18 -23.86 20.49
CA ALA A 813 -3.52 -24.09 20.97
C ALA A 813 -4.44 -24.68 19.89
N PRO A 814 -4.04 -25.80 19.24
CA PRO A 814 -4.82 -26.38 18.15
C PRO A 814 -6.18 -26.87 18.67
N THR A 815 -7.22 -26.60 17.85
CA THR A 815 -8.56 -27.13 18.12
C THR A 815 -8.58 -28.65 18.01
N GLU A 816 -9.62 -29.33 18.55
CA GLU A 816 -9.79 -30.76 18.35
C GLU A 816 -9.92 -31.16 16.87
N GLN A 817 -10.39 -30.25 16.01
CA GLN A 817 -10.40 -30.46 14.57
C GLN A 817 -8.98 -30.44 14.00
N ASP A 818 -8.15 -29.46 14.41
CA ASP A 818 -6.76 -29.36 13.96
C ASP A 818 -5.92 -30.53 14.45
N ARG A 819 -6.13 -30.97 15.71
CA ARG A 819 -5.48 -32.18 16.27
C ARG A 819 -5.80 -33.42 15.43
N ARG A 820 -7.07 -33.65 15.11
CA ARG A 820 -7.48 -34.77 14.25
C ARG A 820 -6.91 -34.64 12.83
N ALA A 821 -6.80 -33.42 12.30
CA ALA A 821 -6.20 -33.19 11.00
C ALA A 821 -4.70 -33.50 11.00
N ILE A 822 -3.95 -33.09 12.04
CA ILE A 822 -2.54 -33.45 12.22
C ILE A 822 -2.38 -34.97 12.40
N ASP A 823 -3.22 -35.63 13.19
CA ASP A 823 -3.18 -37.08 13.37
C ASP A 823 -3.41 -37.82 12.03
N ALA A 824 -4.28 -37.31 11.18
CA ALA A 824 -4.53 -37.88 9.86
C ALA A 824 -3.32 -37.79 8.91
N LEU A 825 -2.34 -36.92 9.19
CA LEU A 825 -1.07 -36.83 8.43
C LEU A 825 -0.05 -37.90 8.85
N LYS A 826 -0.17 -38.55 10.00
CA LYS A 826 0.78 -39.50 10.58
C LYS A 826 0.78 -40.83 9.81
N ARG A 827 1.13 -40.81 8.51
CA ARG A 827 1.11 -41.94 7.57
C ARG A 827 1.87 -41.62 6.29
N ASP A 828 1.96 -42.60 5.40
CA ASP A 828 2.46 -42.48 4.01
C ASP A 828 3.91 -41.94 3.91
N GLY A 829 4.77 -42.24 4.92
CA GLY A 829 6.16 -41.80 4.96
C GLY A 829 6.35 -40.28 5.24
N ARG A 830 5.29 -39.57 5.61
CA ARG A 830 5.33 -38.13 5.85
C ARG A 830 6.23 -37.75 7.02
N VAL A 831 6.86 -36.59 6.93
CA VAL A 831 7.68 -36.00 7.98
C VAL A 831 6.95 -34.78 8.56
N LEU A 832 6.69 -34.79 9.85
CA LEU A 832 6.08 -33.66 10.57
C LEU A 832 7.14 -33.02 11.48
N VAL A 833 7.47 -31.75 11.23
CA VAL A 833 8.45 -30.98 11.98
C VAL A 833 7.70 -30.00 12.90
N PHE A 834 7.78 -30.22 14.18
CA PHE A 834 7.14 -29.41 15.22
C PHE A 834 8.18 -28.46 15.84
N VAL A 835 7.80 -27.19 16.02
CA VAL A 835 8.72 -26.18 16.55
C VAL A 835 8.16 -25.53 17.81
N ALA A 836 9.03 -25.25 18.75
CA ALA A 836 8.82 -24.57 20.03
C ALA A 836 7.89 -25.33 21.00
N VAL A 837 6.59 -25.05 21.05
CA VAL A 837 5.65 -25.55 22.08
C VAL A 837 4.38 -26.13 21.45
N PRO A 838 4.49 -27.13 20.58
CA PRO A 838 3.37 -27.69 19.84
C PRO A 838 2.33 -28.32 20.76
N GLY A 839 1.06 -27.95 20.64
CA GLY A 839 -0.05 -28.56 21.41
C GLY A 839 -0.09 -28.24 22.89
N LEU A 840 0.67 -27.22 23.34
CA LEU A 840 0.79 -26.85 24.76
C LEU A 840 -0.55 -26.57 25.44
N TYR A 841 -1.51 -25.99 24.72
CA TYR A 841 -2.81 -25.64 25.29
C TYR A 841 -3.90 -26.60 24.83
N ARG A 842 -4.68 -27.06 25.80
CA ARG A 842 -5.90 -27.82 25.57
C ARG A 842 -6.98 -27.39 26.55
N GLU A 843 -8.18 -27.13 26.04
CA GLU A 843 -9.33 -26.70 26.84
C GLU A 843 -9.02 -25.55 27.84
N GLY A 844 -8.22 -24.54 27.38
CA GLY A 844 -7.85 -23.39 28.18
C GLY A 844 -6.85 -23.67 29.31
N ARG A 845 -6.09 -24.76 29.24
CA ARG A 845 -5.09 -25.16 30.26
C ARG A 845 -3.80 -25.61 29.58
N PHE A 846 -2.70 -25.60 30.35
CA PHE A 846 -1.47 -26.25 29.94
C PHE A 846 -1.67 -27.78 30.00
N ASP A 847 -1.24 -28.50 28.96
CA ASP A 847 -1.37 -29.94 28.83
C ASP A 847 -0.14 -30.53 28.14
N GLU A 848 0.86 -30.96 28.95
CA GLU A 848 2.05 -31.66 28.43
C GLU A 848 1.71 -32.99 27.75
N SER A 849 0.65 -33.67 28.23
CA SER A 849 0.18 -34.92 27.61
C SER A 849 -0.41 -34.65 26.21
N GLY A 850 -1.03 -33.50 26.02
CA GLY A 850 -1.49 -33.02 24.71
C GLY A 850 -0.36 -32.74 23.72
N MET A 851 0.81 -32.38 24.21
CA MET A 851 2.03 -32.21 23.38
C MET A 851 2.54 -33.58 22.90
N GLU A 852 2.62 -34.59 23.76
CA GLU A 852 3.02 -35.95 23.38
C GLU A 852 2.02 -36.56 22.41
N ALA A 853 0.73 -36.43 22.67
CA ALA A 853 -0.31 -36.93 21.77
C ALA A 853 -0.22 -36.32 20.37
N LEU A 854 0.06 -35.01 20.28
CA LEU A 854 0.19 -34.30 19.01
C LEU A 854 1.48 -34.69 18.26
N THR A 855 2.62 -34.72 18.95
CA THR A 855 3.95 -34.89 18.33
C THR A 855 4.40 -36.34 18.23
N GLY A 856 3.87 -37.22 19.04
CA GLY A 856 4.39 -38.60 19.23
C GLY A 856 5.69 -38.64 20.03
N ILE A 857 6.17 -37.52 20.54
CA ILE A 857 7.38 -37.36 21.33
C ILE A 857 7.00 -36.84 22.71
N ARG A 858 7.50 -37.47 23.79
CA ARG A 858 7.29 -36.94 25.12
C ARG A 858 8.10 -35.68 25.31
N LEU A 859 7.41 -34.56 25.51
CA LEU A 859 7.97 -33.23 25.69
C LEU A 859 7.74 -32.77 27.14
N ARG A 860 8.68 -31.95 27.64
CA ARG A 860 8.61 -31.29 28.94
C ARG A 860 8.70 -29.78 28.80
N LEU A 861 8.03 -29.09 29.70
CA LEU A 861 8.02 -27.64 29.75
C LEU A 861 8.82 -27.14 30.95
N ASP A 862 9.82 -26.32 30.68
CA ASP A 862 10.53 -25.57 31.72
C ASP A 862 10.09 -24.08 31.63
N ARG A 863 9.61 -23.54 32.76
CA ARG A 863 9.17 -22.13 32.84
C ARG A 863 10.32 -21.15 33.12
N ALA A 864 11.53 -21.69 33.44
CA ALA A 864 12.70 -20.85 33.56
C ALA A 864 13.16 -20.33 32.19
N ALA A 865 13.55 -19.04 32.14
CA ALA A 865 14.05 -18.45 30.92
C ALA A 865 15.43 -18.99 30.55
N ALA A 866 15.58 -19.40 29.27
CA ALA A 866 16.86 -19.84 28.71
C ALA A 866 16.94 -19.41 27.23
N PRO A 867 18.15 -19.40 26.64
CA PRO A 867 18.30 -19.09 25.21
C PRO A 867 17.61 -20.13 24.33
N TYR A 868 16.83 -19.67 23.35
CA TYR A 868 16.29 -20.52 22.29
C TYR A 868 17.39 -20.88 21.29
N THR A 869 18.33 -21.76 21.69
CA THR A 869 19.41 -22.22 20.83
C THR A 869 19.58 -23.74 20.93
N VAL A 870 19.98 -24.35 19.81
CA VAL A 870 20.29 -25.76 19.71
C VAL A 870 21.70 -25.92 19.13
N ASN A 871 22.55 -26.68 19.84
CA ASN A 871 23.86 -27.14 19.38
C ASN A 871 23.67 -28.46 18.62
N VAL A 872 23.99 -28.48 17.34
CA VAL A 872 23.73 -29.63 16.45
C VAL A 872 24.82 -30.71 16.64
N THR A 873 24.39 -31.98 16.76
CA THR A 873 25.29 -33.15 16.81
C THR A 873 25.38 -33.80 15.43
N GLY A 874 26.51 -34.43 15.09
CA GLY A 874 26.78 -35.00 13.77
C GLY A 874 26.34 -36.47 13.59
N GLY A 875 25.59 -37.04 14.53
CA GLY A 875 25.29 -38.48 14.57
C GLY A 875 24.16 -38.97 13.65
N HIS A 876 23.60 -38.12 12.79
CA HIS A 876 22.50 -38.45 11.89
C HIS A 876 22.78 -37.93 10.47
N PRO A 877 22.33 -38.57 9.39
CA PRO A 877 22.52 -38.09 8.01
C PRO A 877 22.09 -36.63 7.80
N TRP A 878 20.98 -36.18 8.42
CA TRP A 878 20.46 -34.82 8.30
C TRP A 878 21.33 -33.75 8.99
N THR A 879 22.15 -34.14 9.97
CA THR A 879 22.94 -33.20 10.78
C THR A 879 24.45 -33.34 10.56
N LYS A 880 24.89 -34.29 9.73
CA LYS A 880 26.31 -34.57 9.50
C LYS A 880 27.12 -33.34 9.10
N GLU A 881 26.61 -32.55 8.17
CA GLU A 881 27.27 -31.33 7.68
C GLU A 881 27.12 -30.13 8.63
N LEU A 882 26.25 -30.21 9.63
CA LEU A 882 25.96 -29.15 10.58
C LEU A 882 26.56 -29.43 11.97
N ALA A 883 27.33 -30.54 12.11
CA ALA A 883 27.93 -30.93 13.39
C ALA A 883 28.73 -29.78 14.01
N GLY A 884 28.49 -29.48 15.29
CA GLY A 884 29.15 -28.40 16.02
C GLY A 884 28.66 -26.98 15.70
N THR A 885 27.64 -26.81 14.83
CA THR A 885 26.99 -25.52 14.61
C THR A 885 25.87 -25.30 15.63
N THR A 886 25.51 -24.03 15.83
CA THR A 886 24.39 -23.63 16.70
C THR A 886 23.38 -22.82 15.89
N TYR A 887 22.08 -23.08 16.11
CA TYR A 887 21.00 -22.29 15.51
C TYR A 887 19.97 -21.85 16.54
N GLY A 888 19.12 -20.91 16.18
CA GLY A 888 18.06 -20.34 17.02
C GLY A 888 18.21 -18.84 17.21
N SER A 889 17.30 -18.23 17.99
CA SER A 889 17.28 -16.78 18.17
C SER A 889 18.34 -16.24 19.13
N GLY A 890 18.92 -17.07 19.98
CA GLY A 890 19.88 -16.66 21.02
C GLY A 890 19.29 -15.81 22.14
N VAL A 891 18.01 -15.42 22.02
CA VAL A 891 17.34 -14.60 23.03
C VAL A 891 16.86 -15.47 24.17
N SER A 892 17.21 -15.12 25.41
CA SER A 892 16.70 -15.81 26.59
C SER A 892 15.21 -15.51 26.77
N ASN A 893 14.40 -16.56 26.84
CA ASN A 893 12.96 -16.44 26.99
C ASN A 893 12.35 -17.69 27.63
N ALA A 894 11.10 -17.61 28.05
CA ALA A 894 10.29 -18.68 28.59
C ALA A 894 8.96 -18.84 27.82
N PRO A 895 8.35 -20.02 27.84
CA PRO A 895 8.86 -21.30 28.38
C PRO A 895 9.81 -22.00 27.40
N ILE A 896 10.68 -22.86 27.89
CA ILE A 896 11.50 -23.74 27.08
C ILE A 896 10.86 -25.15 27.06
N CYS A 897 10.65 -25.66 25.86
CA CYS A 897 10.21 -27.03 25.65
C CYS A 897 11.41 -27.89 25.20
N TYR A 898 11.57 -29.08 25.76
CA TYR A 898 12.62 -30.05 25.43
C TYR A 898 12.09 -31.46 25.39
N ALA A 899 12.77 -32.37 24.70
CA ALA A 899 12.37 -33.74 24.62
C ALA A 899 12.88 -34.55 25.84
N ASP A 900 11.98 -35.38 26.44
CA ASP A 900 12.25 -36.34 27.51
C ASP A 900 11.74 -37.73 27.08
N ASP A 901 12.24 -38.20 25.93
CA ASP A 901 11.75 -39.40 25.27
C ASP A 901 12.92 -40.32 24.88
N ALA A 902 13.03 -41.47 25.61
CA ALA A 902 14.09 -42.44 25.36
C ALA A 902 14.00 -43.12 23.98
N GLY A 903 12.84 -43.06 23.32
CA GLY A 903 12.64 -43.60 21.96
C GLY A 903 13.00 -42.61 20.84
N ALA A 904 13.33 -41.36 21.17
CA ALA A 904 13.72 -40.35 20.21
C ALA A 904 15.24 -40.26 20.08
N GLN A 905 15.74 -40.23 18.85
CA GLN A 905 17.17 -39.97 18.58
C GLN A 905 17.46 -38.46 18.71
N VAL A 906 18.48 -38.14 19.52
CA VAL A 906 18.94 -36.76 19.74
C VAL A 906 19.82 -36.32 18.56
N LEU A 907 19.46 -35.23 17.90
CA LEU A 907 20.18 -34.58 16.80
C LEU A 907 20.83 -33.28 17.24
N GLY A 908 20.44 -32.72 18.38
CA GLY A 908 21.01 -31.52 18.94
C GLY A 908 20.55 -31.29 20.39
N THR A 909 21.35 -30.51 21.12
CA THR A 909 21.09 -30.22 22.54
C THR A 909 21.00 -28.73 22.81
N LEU A 910 20.27 -28.38 23.85
CA LEU A 910 20.31 -27.05 24.45
C LEU A 910 21.67 -26.79 25.10
N SER A 911 21.94 -25.57 25.52
CA SER A 911 23.19 -25.18 26.19
C SER A 911 23.48 -25.93 27.51
N ASP A 912 22.43 -26.43 28.16
CA ASP A 912 22.48 -27.24 29.40
C ASP A 912 22.53 -28.74 29.16
N GLY A 913 22.62 -29.20 27.90
CA GLY A 913 22.70 -30.62 27.51
C GLY A 913 21.38 -31.32 27.32
N ARG A 914 20.22 -30.70 27.63
CA ARG A 914 18.89 -31.30 27.36
C ARG A 914 18.63 -31.46 25.87
N PRO A 915 17.87 -32.51 25.43
CA PRO A 915 17.56 -32.72 24.02
C PRO A 915 16.70 -31.59 23.45
N GLY A 916 17.23 -30.81 22.48
CA GLY A 916 16.56 -29.64 21.84
C GLY A 916 16.17 -29.87 20.39
N LEU A 917 16.84 -30.80 19.69
CA LEU A 917 16.44 -31.28 18.35
C LEU A 917 16.45 -32.80 18.38
N VAL A 918 15.30 -33.39 18.08
CA VAL A 918 15.15 -34.87 18.11
C VAL A 918 14.32 -35.34 16.92
N VAL A 919 14.56 -36.62 16.52
CA VAL A 919 13.76 -37.32 15.53
C VAL A 919 13.24 -38.63 16.13
N LYS A 920 12.02 -39.02 15.82
CA LYS A 920 11.41 -40.25 16.22
C LYS A 920 10.62 -40.87 15.08
N ALA A 921 10.90 -42.13 14.76
CA ALA A 921 10.12 -42.89 13.81
C ALA A 921 8.77 -43.30 14.45
N GLY A 922 7.68 -43.03 13.79
CA GLY A 922 6.35 -43.56 14.08
C GLY A 922 5.97 -44.67 13.11
N GLU A 923 4.76 -45.20 13.24
CA GLU A 923 4.24 -46.20 12.29
C GLU A 923 3.83 -45.54 10.99
N GLY A 924 4.69 -45.64 9.96
CA GLY A 924 4.47 -45.03 8.63
C GLY A 924 4.66 -43.52 8.55
N TRP A 925 5.32 -42.86 9.52
CA TRP A 925 5.63 -41.46 9.51
C TRP A 925 6.86 -41.13 10.37
N THR A 926 7.35 -39.92 10.28
CA THR A 926 8.49 -39.43 11.08
C THR A 926 8.13 -38.13 11.80
N SER A 927 8.38 -38.09 13.10
CA SER A 927 8.26 -36.89 13.92
C SER A 927 9.62 -36.26 14.13
N VAL A 928 9.70 -34.94 13.93
CA VAL A 928 10.86 -34.11 14.27
C VAL A 928 10.38 -33.02 15.23
N PHE A 929 11.12 -32.81 16.29
CA PHE A 929 10.87 -31.71 17.21
C PHE A 929 12.11 -30.84 17.35
N SER A 930 11.92 -29.49 17.28
CA SER A 930 12.94 -28.50 17.57
C SER A 930 12.44 -27.50 18.63
N THR A 931 13.20 -27.35 19.72
CA THR A 931 12.96 -26.29 20.71
C THR A 931 13.14 -24.90 20.08
N ALA A 932 14.22 -24.73 19.31
CA ALA A 932 14.56 -23.44 18.72
C ALA A 932 13.90 -23.24 17.34
N PRO A 933 13.36 -22.04 17.07
CA PRO A 933 13.04 -21.60 15.72
C PRO A 933 14.33 -21.29 14.93
N LEU A 934 14.19 -20.74 13.70
CA LEU A 934 15.28 -20.41 12.80
C LEU A 934 16.09 -21.64 12.36
N LEU A 935 15.39 -22.73 12.02
CA LEU A 935 16.01 -23.93 11.48
C LEU A 935 16.84 -23.57 10.24
N PRO A 936 18.10 -24.03 10.15
CA PRO A 936 18.96 -23.75 8.99
C PRO A 936 18.42 -24.35 7.69
N ALA A 937 18.57 -23.64 6.58
CA ALA A 937 18.15 -24.12 5.24
C ALA A 937 18.71 -25.51 4.93
N ARG A 938 19.99 -25.77 5.26
CA ARG A 938 20.64 -27.08 5.02
C ARG A 938 20.01 -28.21 5.85
N LEU A 939 19.61 -27.96 7.10
CA LEU A 939 18.90 -28.95 7.90
C LEU A 939 17.56 -29.29 7.28
N MET A 940 16.80 -28.26 6.91
CA MET A 940 15.49 -28.45 6.29
C MET A 940 15.58 -29.11 4.92
N ARG A 941 16.59 -28.76 4.10
CA ARG A 941 16.91 -29.44 2.83
C ARG A 941 17.16 -30.93 3.03
N ALA A 942 18.02 -31.28 3.98
CA ALA A 942 18.33 -32.69 4.31
C ALA A 942 17.07 -33.46 4.76
N ILE A 943 16.18 -32.84 5.51
CA ILE A 943 14.88 -33.42 5.91
C ILE A 943 13.99 -33.67 4.68
N VAL A 944 13.84 -32.68 3.81
CA VAL A 944 12.93 -32.79 2.64
C VAL A 944 13.47 -33.77 1.60
N GLU A 945 14.78 -33.82 1.37
CA GLU A 945 15.45 -34.81 0.53
C GLU A 945 15.26 -36.23 1.12
N GLY A 946 15.44 -36.38 2.45
CA GLY A 946 15.20 -37.63 3.13
C GLY A 946 13.76 -38.12 3.04
N ALA A 947 12.80 -37.23 2.84
CA ALA A 947 11.39 -37.53 2.58
C ALA A 947 11.07 -37.76 1.10
N GLY A 948 12.06 -37.73 0.21
CA GLY A 948 11.90 -37.92 -1.24
C GLY A 948 11.19 -36.75 -1.93
N VAL A 949 11.33 -35.53 -1.42
CA VAL A 949 10.87 -34.30 -2.10
C VAL A 949 11.84 -33.97 -3.22
N HIS A 950 11.32 -33.53 -4.37
CA HIS A 950 12.15 -33.07 -5.47
C HIS A 950 12.80 -31.73 -5.15
N THR A 951 14.15 -31.65 -5.25
CA THR A 951 14.91 -30.40 -5.12
C THR A 951 15.43 -29.96 -6.50
N TYR A 952 15.15 -28.70 -6.85
CA TYR A 952 15.53 -28.13 -8.14
C TYR A 952 17.00 -27.70 -8.17
N ILE A 953 17.55 -27.25 -7.04
CA ILE A 953 18.94 -26.83 -6.86
C ILE A 953 19.47 -27.25 -5.49
N GLU A 954 20.79 -27.37 -5.35
CA GLU A 954 21.48 -27.71 -4.10
C GLU A 954 22.08 -26.51 -3.36
N THR A 955 22.11 -25.36 -4.03
CA THR A 955 22.63 -24.09 -3.50
C THR A 955 21.62 -23.37 -2.60
N ASP A 956 22.11 -22.41 -1.81
CA ASP A 956 21.28 -21.61 -0.91
C ASP A 956 20.59 -20.42 -1.64
N ASP A 957 20.09 -20.67 -2.88
CA ASP A 957 19.36 -19.72 -3.69
C ASP A 957 17.83 -19.90 -3.52
N VAL A 958 17.06 -18.86 -3.81
CA VAL A 958 15.61 -18.90 -3.72
C VAL A 958 14.99 -19.61 -4.92
N VAL A 959 14.07 -20.54 -4.68
CA VAL A 959 13.38 -21.29 -5.73
C VAL A 959 11.88 -21.12 -5.61
N TRP A 960 11.24 -20.74 -6.70
CA TRP A 960 9.80 -20.83 -6.91
C TRP A 960 9.52 -21.79 -8.07
N ALA A 961 8.57 -22.69 -7.93
CA ALA A 961 8.21 -23.59 -9.01
C ALA A 961 6.72 -23.95 -9.01
N ASN A 962 6.20 -24.18 -10.19
CA ASN A 962 4.94 -24.84 -10.46
C ASN A 962 5.14 -25.95 -11.48
N ARG A 963 4.08 -26.57 -11.98
CA ARG A 963 4.22 -27.72 -12.89
C ARG A 963 4.99 -27.44 -14.18
N GLN A 964 5.00 -26.22 -14.69
CA GLN A 964 5.62 -25.87 -15.97
C GLN A 964 6.63 -24.74 -15.90
N MET A 965 6.83 -24.11 -14.74
CA MET A 965 7.79 -23.04 -14.57
C MET A 965 8.65 -23.26 -13.32
N VAL A 966 9.91 -22.89 -13.42
CA VAL A 966 10.82 -22.74 -12.29
C VAL A 966 11.51 -21.37 -12.40
N ALA A 967 11.57 -20.65 -11.31
CA ALA A 967 12.34 -19.41 -11.19
C ALA A 967 13.34 -19.54 -10.05
N VAL A 968 14.54 -19.06 -10.27
CA VAL A 968 15.64 -19.07 -9.32
C VAL A 968 16.12 -17.64 -9.14
N SER A 969 16.17 -17.17 -7.88
CA SER A 969 16.80 -15.90 -7.54
C SER A 969 18.09 -16.18 -6.80
N VAL A 970 19.21 -15.87 -7.45
CA VAL A 970 20.54 -16.17 -6.93
C VAL A 970 21.03 -15.03 -6.03
N LYS A 971 21.72 -15.40 -4.94
CA LYS A 971 22.38 -14.43 -4.06
C LYS A 971 23.65 -13.86 -4.69
N GLU A 972 24.40 -14.71 -5.33
CA GLU A 972 25.65 -14.37 -6.02
C GLU A 972 25.60 -14.99 -7.40
N GLY A 973 25.97 -14.24 -8.43
CA GLY A 973 26.03 -14.72 -9.81
C GLY A 973 26.90 -15.98 -9.95
N GLY A 974 26.80 -16.65 -11.08
CA GLY A 974 27.61 -17.82 -11.39
C GLY A 974 26.76 -19.03 -11.83
N ARG A 975 27.49 -20.13 -12.10
CA ARG A 975 26.91 -21.34 -12.66
C ARG A 975 26.09 -22.13 -11.66
N ARG A 976 24.90 -22.54 -12.05
CA ARG A 976 23.99 -23.40 -11.26
C ARG A 976 23.58 -24.62 -12.06
N LYS A 977 23.49 -25.75 -11.38
CA LYS A 977 22.88 -26.98 -11.88
C LYS A 977 21.40 -27.01 -11.43
N VAL A 978 20.50 -27.04 -12.42
CA VAL A 978 19.05 -27.09 -12.18
C VAL A 978 18.56 -28.48 -12.57
N ARG A 979 17.79 -29.11 -11.67
CA ARG A 979 17.14 -30.41 -11.88
C ARG A 979 15.65 -30.24 -12.09
N LEU A 980 15.12 -30.88 -13.10
CA LEU A 980 13.68 -30.87 -13.40
C LEU A 980 13.04 -32.15 -12.90
N PRO A 981 11.76 -32.12 -12.49
CA PRO A 981 11.05 -33.36 -12.07
C PRO A 981 10.85 -34.38 -13.20
N ARG A 982 10.99 -33.93 -14.43
CA ARG A 982 10.94 -34.76 -15.66
C ARG A 982 11.75 -34.11 -16.78
N ALA A 983 12.19 -34.90 -17.74
CA ALA A 983 12.86 -34.38 -18.94
C ALA A 983 11.93 -33.45 -19.73
N GLY A 984 12.50 -32.37 -20.27
CA GLY A 984 11.77 -31.36 -21.04
C GLY A 984 12.69 -30.36 -21.74
N CYS A 985 12.08 -29.48 -22.52
CA CYS A 985 12.75 -28.34 -23.11
C CYS A 985 12.62 -27.13 -22.18
N VAL A 986 13.75 -26.48 -21.95
CA VAL A 986 13.81 -25.28 -21.05
C VAL A 986 13.99 -24.04 -21.90
N ARG A 987 13.08 -23.10 -21.76
CA ARG A 987 13.15 -21.79 -22.41
C ARG A 987 13.25 -20.72 -21.30
N ASP A 988 14.20 -19.81 -21.44
CA ASP A 988 14.24 -18.61 -20.63
C ASP A 988 13.10 -17.67 -21.03
N LEU A 989 12.25 -17.33 -20.08
CA LEU A 989 11.07 -16.49 -20.32
C LEU A 989 11.44 -15.04 -20.66
N TYR A 990 12.56 -14.54 -20.13
CA TYR A 990 12.96 -13.14 -20.29
C TYR A 990 13.76 -12.88 -21.58
N SER A 991 14.64 -13.77 -21.98
CA SER A 991 15.34 -13.68 -23.29
C SER A 991 14.50 -14.27 -24.42
N GLY A 992 13.70 -15.30 -24.14
CA GLY A 992 12.97 -16.10 -25.12
C GLY A 992 13.79 -17.23 -25.72
N GLU A 993 15.04 -17.41 -25.29
CA GLU A 993 15.98 -18.39 -25.81
C GLU A 993 15.78 -19.77 -25.18
N TYR A 994 16.09 -20.84 -25.94
CA TYR A 994 16.15 -22.19 -25.39
C TYR A 994 17.49 -22.42 -24.69
N VAL A 995 17.43 -22.69 -23.39
CA VAL A 995 18.59 -22.97 -22.54
C VAL A 995 19.02 -24.44 -22.64
N ALA A 996 18.06 -25.35 -22.73
CA ALA A 996 18.30 -26.79 -22.82
C ALA A 996 17.12 -27.50 -23.52
N GLN A 997 17.39 -28.64 -24.12
CA GLN A 997 16.37 -29.42 -24.84
C GLN A 997 16.42 -30.90 -24.44
N ASP A 998 15.25 -31.42 -24.09
CA ASP A 998 15.01 -32.83 -23.78
C ASP A 998 15.90 -33.39 -22.64
N VAL A 999 16.05 -32.61 -21.58
CA VAL A 999 16.92 -32.93 -20.44
C VAL A 999 16.14 -32.94 -19.12
N ALA A 1000 16.58 -33.78 -18.17
CA ALA A 1000 16.09 -33.74 -16.77
C ALA A 1000 16.94 -32.84 -15.87
N GLU A 1001 18.14 -32.49 -16.32
CA GLU A 1001 19.00 -31.52 -15.60
C GLU A 1001 19.82 -30.69 -16.61
N PHE A 1002 20.16 -29.48 -16.26
CA PHE A 1002 21.01 -28.63 -17.09
C PHE A 1002 21.80 -27.66 -16.20
N GLU A 1003 22.84 -27.09 -16.78
CA GLU A 1003 23.62 -26.04 -16.14
C GLU A 1003 23.43 -24.71 -16.90
N THR A 1004 23.29 -23.64 -16.16
CA THR A 1004 23.20 -22.30 -16.73
C THR A 1004 23.88 -21.28 -15.82
N ASP A 1005 24.33 -20.18 -16.42
CA ASP A 1005 24.95 -19.08 -15.70
C ASP A 1005 23.89 -18.04 -15.35
N PHE A 1006 23.88 -17.64 -14.08
CA PHE A 1006 23.07 -16.55 -13.54
C PHE A 1006 23.96 -15.31 -13.36
N ALA A 1007 23.44 -14.15 -13.79
CA ALA A 1007 24.14 -12.87 -13.69
C ALA A 1007 24.21 -12.32 -12.26
#